data_382095e1270c830b3645038bbc1fa297
#
_entry.id   382095e1270c830b3645038bbc1fa297
#
_cell.length_a   1.000
_cell.length_b   1.000
_cell.length_c   1.000
_cell.angle_alpha   90.00
_cell.angle_beta   90.00
_cell.angle_gamma   90.00
#
_symmetry.space_group_name_H-M   'P 1'
#
loop_
_entity.id
_entity.type
_entity.pdbx_description
1 polymer ?
#
loop_
_entity_poly.entity_id
_entity_poly.type
_entity_poly.pdbx_seq_one_letter_code
_entity_poly.pdbx_strand_id
1 'polypeptide(L)'
;MDVRLLGYVDTILNVRPSGQNWPELSIRMRSNSEILEEVEVDAMAESQTISGDTTLINAAAFKVTQDASTADLMKKMPGVEINNGSIQVQGESVAKVFVDGKPFFGENSKAALDLIPAEMVKGIKVYDRLSDQARFTGFKDGKTDKTIDIITKKSKRFGVFGKVNAGAGSESAYQTNTQLNLFRGKERISLIVNGDNVNGTGSGLGKFVRRRSWGSNLSNVSKGLAESWNAGLNYNNNWKNGLQIQAGYSYDHSLRNEEVDIFRSYILPSDSGQSYSSKSLTRTEAEFHRFNLDLVWDIDSMNSIEFDPTLNVGQSSVIQSTGSFTDQGATRINQNALSTQSFTKSWDLEGELLYKHRFTKKGRTFSSSFEYENAEDDGSVQLYSTGTFQSRGTLTDTIDQNTEDLSRSPVVSAELVYTEPVGGNGLGELRYEASQRLRDNDRRTFDLLASDADLVLDSTLSNVFESKARTQEYSLGYQWEPEEGDWSFSTRLGAQNIILDNDQSLPGLLNDRRTFDALLPYAAVFYEPVSTDFRLRVSYTTATDIPSIGQLQQVVFNSNPLLLSTGNPDLNRSYSHTVSARIIANDPRNSNGFFSYMAFTSNNDFIGTSTQIASENNPVAGLQSGQQITRPVNLSGRWNSRAFGYYGFPMFKGKIKGSLRAGLSYEETPSLINLEKNIANTLSPGLSIGFASNLSDEVDFNINSGMNYGRIRNTLNDAADNEFRTYSTTANFKWQPKWGLSIETDLTYTGNAGLSDGFNVNYTVWNAGIGYRFLESKRLEAKLWIFDILGQNTSINRSFTPTYTEDRRQLVLSRYLMFSLTWQLSKFDPSKMGGGKQKWGRGRGRPPGR
;
A
#
# COMPACT_ATOMS: atom_id res chain seq x y z
N MET A 1 -25.85 -16.21 69.42
CA MET A 1 -25.07 -16.88 68.39
C MET A 1 -24.92 -15.90 67.21
N ASP A 2 -23.74 -15.53 66.86
CA ASP A 2 -23.43 -14.66 65.75
C ASP A 2 -23.03 -15.56 64.57
N VAL A 3 -23.78 -15.49 63.47
CA VAL A 3 -23.59 -16.30 62.26
C VAL A 3 -23.14 -15.38 61.14
N ARG A 4 -21.92 -15.61 60.69
CA ARG A 4 -21.26 -14.85 59.59
C ARG A 4 -20.89 -15.76 58.45
N LEU A 5 -21.27 -15.38 57.23
CA LEU A 5 -20.91 -16.07 56.01
C LEU A 5 -20.61 -15.01 54.94
N LEU A 6 -19.48 -15.16 54.30
CA LEU A 6 -19.07 -14.22 53.24
C LEU A 6 -20.13 -14.13 52.14
N GLY A 7 -20.62 -12.93 51.81
CA GLY A 7 -21.68 -12.70 50.84
C GLY A 7 -23.11 -12.74 51.42
N TYR A 8 -23.25 -12.80 52.75
CA TYR A 8 -24.54 -12.76 53.43
C TYR A 8 -24.53 -11.73 54.59
N VAL A 9 -25.71 -11.22 54.93
CA VAL A 9 -25.89 -10.28 56.06
C VAL A 9 -25.66 -11.02 57.35
N ASP A 10 -24.77 -10.46 58.21
CA ASP A 10 -24.51 -10.99 59.55
C ASP A 10 -25.82 -11.09 60.34
N THR A 11 -26.09 -12.30 60.88
CA THR A 11 -27.37 -12.57 61.57
C THR A 11 -27.11 -13.00 63.01
N ILE A 12 -27.67 -12.24 63.92
CA ILE A 12 -27.59 -12.56 65.36
C ILE A 12 -28.86 -13.28 65.76
N LEU A 13 -28.70 -14.49 66.29
CA LEU A 13 -29.79 -15.33 66.79
C LEU A 13 -29.67 -15.53 68.28
N ASN A 14 -30.75 -15.22 69.05
CA ASN A 14 -30.86 -15.51 70.47
C ASN A 14 -31.38 -16.94 70.64
N VAL A 15 -30.49 -17.86 70.92
CA VAL A 15 -30.81 -19.26 71.12
C VAL A 15 -30.74 -19.58 72.60
N ARG A 16 -31.80 -20.13 73.18
CA ARG A 16 -31.82 -20.62 74.52
C ARG A 16 -31.85 -22.14 74.56
N PRO A 17 -30.98 -22.83 75.29
CA PRO A 17 -31.06 -24.26 75.42
C PRO A 17 -32.35 -24.68 76.16
N SER A 18 -32.98 -25.75 75.70
CA SER A 18 -34.10 -26.37 76.38
C SER A 18 -33.61 -27.70 76.99
N GLY A 19 -33.25 -27.65 78.26
CA GLY A 19 -32.64 -28.78 78.95
C GLY A 19 -31.15 -28.97 78.65
N GLN A 20 -30.68 -30.21 78.58
CA GLN A 20 -29.25 -30.51 78.31
C GLN A 20 -28.86 -30.55 76.79
N ASN A 21 -29.85 -30.39 75.92
CA ASN A 21 -29.62 -30.47 74.47
C ASN A 21 -29.76 -29.09 73.76
N TRP A 22 -28.93 -28.82 72.82
CA TRP A 22 -29.05 -27.70 71.94
C TRP A 22 -29.95 -28.05 70.75
N PRO A 23 -30.92 -27.17 70.36
CA PRO A 23 -31.73 -27.41 69.15
C PRO A 23 -30.91 -27.42 67.86
N GLU A 24 -31.28 -28.27 66.89
CA GLU A 24 -30.78 -28.22 65.56
C GLU A 24 -31.35 -26.99 64.85
N LEU A 25 -30.50 -26.08 64.40
CA LEU A 25 -30.90 -24.79 63.89
C LEU A 25 -30.65 -24.75 62.36
N SER A 26 -31.69 -24.60 61.56
CA SER A 26 -31.60 -24.29 60.12
C SER A 26 -31.71 -22.76 59.97
N ILE A 27 -30.61 -22.13 59.54
CA ILE A 27 -30.51 -20.67 59.44
C ILE A 27 -30.58 -20.28 57.98
N ARG A 28 -31.60 -19.52 57.56
CA ARG A 28 -31.68 -18.85 56.26
C ARG A 28 -31.10 -17.45 56.38
N MET A 29 -29.93 -17.25 55.76
CA MET A 29 -29.30 -15.96 55.70
C MET A 29 -29.73 -15.20 54.42
N ARG A 30 -29.84 -13.87 54.47
CA ARG A 30 -30.08 -13.03 53.29
C ARG A 30 -28.74 -12.76 52.62
N SER A 31 -28.69 -12.96 51.31
CA SER A 31 -27.51 -12.55 50.56
C SER A 31 -27.31 -11.04 50.67
N ASN A 32 -26.12 -10.64 51.03
CA ASN A 32 -25.72 -9.25 51.00
C ASN A 32 -25.29 -8.95 49.57
N SER A 33 -26.19 -8.38 48.76
CA SER A 33 -25.90 -7.89 47.44
C SER A 33 -25.38 -6.43 47.46
N GLU A 34 -24.58 -6.06 48.48
CA GLU A 34 -23.75 -4.88 48.27
C GLU A 34 -22.86 -5.18 47.11
N ILE A 35 -23.14 -4.51 46.00
CA ILE A 35 -22.22 -4.34 44.88
C ILE A 35 -21.01 -3.67 45.52
N LEU A 36 -19.92 -4.43 45.72
CA LEU A 36 -18.62 -3.83 45.94
C LEU A 36 -18.43 -2.84 44.83
N GLU A 37 -18.31 -1.55 45.12
CA GLU A 37 -17.86 -0.56 44.14
C GLU A 37 -16.61 -1.16 43.53
N GLU A 38 -16.71 -1.37 42.24
CA GLU A 38 -15.58 -1.83 41.43
C GLU A 38 -14.44 -0.87 41.70
N VAL A 39 -13.43 -1.33 42.43
CA VAL A 39 -12.18 -0.58 42.60
C VAL A 39 -11.58 -0.56 41.21
N GLU A 40 -11.88 0.47 40.45
CA GLU A 40 -11.22 0.77 39.19
C GLU A 40 -9.74 1.02 39.52
N VAL A 41 -8.97 -0.05 39.53
CA VAL A 41 -7.51 0.06 39.55
C VAL A 41 -7.14 0.63 38.20
N ASP A 42 -6.95 1.93 38.11
CA ASP A 42 -6.48 2.66 36.93
C ASP A 42 -4.98 2.35 36.73
N ALA A 43 -4.65 1.07 36.61
CA ALA A 43 -3.36 0.63 36.11
C ALA A 43 -3.45 0.77 34.60
N MET A 44 -2.81 1.79 34.04
CA MET A 44 -2.63 1.91 32.60
C MET A 44 -1.94 0.63 32.12
N ALA A 45 -2.66 -0.21 31.37
CA ALA A 45 -2.05 -1.35 30.73
C ALA A 45 -0.92 -0.85 29.84
N GLU A 46 0.26 -1.47 29.92
CA GLU A 46 1.37 -1.13 29.02
C GLU A 46 0.86 -1.16 27.59
N SER A 47 0.95 -0.01 26.91
CA SER A 47 0.39 0.14 25.57
C SER A 47 1.20 -0.60 24.52
N GLN A 48 2.48 -0.78 24.76
CA GLN A 48 3.41 -1.47 23.84
C GLN A 48 4.58 -2.09 24.60
N THR A 49 5.07 -3.20 24.07
CA THR A 49 6.25 -3.92 24.57
C THR A 49 7.11 -4.29 23.37
N ILE A 50 8.42 -4.16 23.49
CA ILE A 50 9.36 -4.50 22.43
C ILE A 50 10.09 -5.78 22.82
N SER A 51 10.22 -6.68 21.87
CA SER A 51 11.01 -7.91 22.02
C SER A 51 11.72 -8.21 20.70
N GLY A 52 13.05 -8.11 20.69
CA GLY A 52 13.84 -8.18 19.46
C GLY A 52 13.38 -7.13 18.45
N ASP A 53 13.14 -7.46 17.19
CA ASP A 53 12.65 -6.60 16.12
C ASP A 53 11.14 -6.32 16.16
N THR A 54 10.41 -6.92 17.10
CA THR A 54 8.96 -6.92 17.17
C THR A 54 8.45 -5.94 18.22
N THR A 55 7.58 -5.01 17.81
CA THR A 55 6.77 -4.20 18.71
C THR A 55 5.41 -4.86 18.90
N LEU A 56 5.10 -5.30 20.11
CA LEU A 56 3.77 -5.80 20.47
C LEU A 56 2.95 -4.66 21.08
N ILE A 57 1.86 -4.31 20.44
CA ILE A 57 0.93 -3.29 20.90
C ILE A 57 -0.27 -3.99 21.55
N ASN A 58 -0.58 -3.63 22.78
CA ASN A 58 -1.66 -4.23 23.54
C ASN A 58 -3.01 -3.56 23.18
N ALA A 59 -3.94 -4.31 22.61
CA ALA A 59 -5.24 -3.80 22.20
C ALA A 59 -6.08 -3.26 23.39
N ALA A 60 -5.91 -3.82 24.59
CA ALA A 60 -6.65 -3.39 25.78
C ALA A 60 -6.29 -1.98 26.28
N ALA A 61 -5.16 -1.43 25.84
CA ALA A 61 -4.75 -0.05 26.17
C ALA A 61 -5.51 1.01 25.37
N PHE A 62 -6.34 0.61 24.38
CA PHE A 62 -7.03 1.52 23.47
C PHE A 62 -8.54 1.26 23.53
N LYS A 63 -9.29 2.30 23.83
CA LYS A 63 -10.77 2.24 23.90
C LYS A 63 -11.34 2.55 22.51
N VAL A 64 -12.19 1.67 22.00
CA VAL A 64 -12.87 1.80 20.71
C VAL A 64 -14.34 1.48 20.85
N THR A 65 -15.18 1.97 19.96
CA THR A 65 -16.61 1.68 19.93
C THR A 65 -16.87 0.19 19.66
N GLN A 66 -18.03 -0.30 20.06
CA GLN A 66 -18.38 -1.72 20.02
C GLN A 66 -18.32 -2.34 18.59
N ASP A 67 -18.59 -1.53 17.58
CA ASP A 67 -18.61 -1.91 16.17
C ASP A 67 -17.28 -1.64 15.44
N ALA A 68 -16.25 -1.19 16.17
CA ALA A 68 -14.97 -0.83 15.60
C ALA A 68 -14.27 -2.03 14.95
N SER A 69 -13.63 -1.79 13.81
CA SER A 69 -12.74 -2.72 13.14
C SER A 69 -11.33 -2.69 13.75
N THR A 70 -10.48 -3.63 13.37
CA THR A 70 -9.05 -3.58 13.72
C THR A 70 -8.39 -2.33 13.13
N ALA A 71 -8.82 -1.86 11.95
CA ALA A 71 -8.32 -0.61 11.38
C ALA A 71 -8.62 0.61 12.28
N ASP A 72 -9.83 0.69 12.86
CA ASP A 72 -10.18 1.78 13.77
C ASP A 72 -9.38 1.72 15.08
N LEU A 73 -9.15 0.52 15.59
CA LEU A 73 -8.25 0.31 16.72
C LEU A 73 -6.82 0.77 16.40
N MET A 74 -6.32 0.43 15.22
CA MET A 74 -4.96 0.76 14.81
C MET A 74 -4.75 2.25 14.58
N LYS A 75 -5.74 3.00 14.11
CA LYS A 75 -5.68 4.48 14.00
C LYS A 75 -5.32 5.18 15.32
N LYS A 76 -5.57 4.53 16.45
CA LYS A 76 -5.25 5.04 17.80
C LYS A 76 -3.87 4.62 18.29
N MET A 77 -3.20 3.70 17.58
CA MET A 77 -1.90 3.18 17.97
C MET A 77 -0.77 4.13 17.55
N PRO A 78 0.28 4.27 18.36
CA PRO A 78 1.40 5.13 18.02
C PRO A 78 2.12 4.61 16.76
N GLY A 79 2.49 5.54 15.85
CA GLY A 79 3.22 5.24 14.63
C GLY A 79 2.39 4.61 13.51
N VAL A 80 1.08 4.48 13.66
CA VAL A 80 0.19 3.95 12.64
C VAL A 80 -0.53 5.06 11.90
N GLU A 81 -0.55 4.98 10.59
CA GLU A 81 -1.29 5.86 9.69
C GLU A 81 -2.09 5.04 8.68
N ILE A 82 -3.38 5.33 8.56
CA ILE A 82 -4.27 4.69 7.60
C ILE A 82 -4.93 5.78 6.77
N ASN A 83 -4.40 6.01 5.56
CA ASN A 83 -4.88 7.03 4.64
C ASN A 83 -5.29 6.38 3.31
N ASN A 84 -6.49 6.68 2.84
CA ASN A 84 -7.00 6.26 1.52
C ASN A 84 -6.72 4.77 1.18
N GLY A 85 -6.75 3.90 2.20
CA GLY A 85 -6.51 2.47 2.04
C GLY A 85 -5.06 2.03 2.00
N SER A 86 -4.12 2.94 2.17
CA SER A 86 -2.72 2.64 2.47
C SER A 86 -2.51 2.61 3.98
N ILE A 87 -1.82 1.60 4.45
CA ILE A 87 -1.46 1.45 5.86
C ILE A 87 0.03 1.69 5.96
N GLN A 88 0.40 2.66 6.77
CA GLN A 88 1.78 2.90 7.11
C GLN A 88 1.98 2.68 8.61
N VAL A 89 3.03 2.01 8.97
CA VAL A 89 3.44 1.84 10.36
C VAL A 89 4.90 2.22 10.48
N GLN A 90 5.18 3.11 11.42
CA GLN A 90 6.52 3.66 11.58
C GLN A 90 7.06 4.28 10.28
N GLY A 91 6.19 5.00 9.52
CA GLY A 91 6.54 5.69 8.27
C GLY A 91 6.75 4.79 7.05
N GLU A 92 6.60 3.47 7.19
CA GLU A 92 6.74 2.50 6.11
C GLU A 92 5.40 1.87 5.76
N SER A 93 5.19 1.64 4.47
CA SER A 93 3.99 0.94 4.00
C SER A 93 3.99 -0.51 4.45
N VAL A 94 2.87 -0.95 5.01
CA VAL A 94 2.68 -2.35 5.42
C VAL A 94 2.53 -3.20 4.17
N ALA A 95 3.47 -4.12 3.99
CA ALA A 95 3.49 -5.05 2.88
C ALA A 95 2.59 -6.28 3.13
N LYS A 96 2.62 -6.82 4.37
CA LYS A 96 1.92 -8.06 4.72
C LYS A 96 1.14 -7.94 6.02
N VAL A 97 -0.06 -8.55 6.06
CA VAL A 97 -0.87 -8.67 7.30
C VAL A 97 -1.13 -10.14 7.59
N PHE A 98 -0.79 -10.51 8.82
CA PHE A 98 -1.03 -11.85 9.38
C PHE A 98 -2.11 -11.80 10.45
N VAL A 99 -2.75 -12.94 10.67
CA VAL A 99 -3.65 -13.16 11.79
C VAL A 99 -3.23 -14.42 12.52
N ASP A 100 -2.76 -14.27 13.76
CA ASP A 100 -2.15 -15.34 14.55
C ASP A 100 -0.98 -16.04 13.81
N GLY A 101 -0.11 -15.25 13.19
CA GLY A 101 1.07 -15.71 12.46
C GLY A 101 0.78 -16.32 11.07
N LYS A 102 -0.43 -16.17 10.53
CA LYS A 102 -0.82 -16.70 9.23
C LYS A 102 -1.21 -15.57 8.28
N PRO A 103 -0.82 -15.63 7.00
CA PRO A 103 -1.29 -14.67 6.01
C PRO A 103 -2.83 -14.66 5.98
N PHE A 104 -3.41 -13.50 5.75
CA PHE A 104 -4.85 -13.35 5.70
C PHE A 104 -5.23 -12.48 4.49
N PHE A 105 -5.98 -13.02 3.54
CA PHE A 105 -6.30 -12.41 2.25
C PHE A 105 -5.06 -12.03 1.41
N GLY A 106 -4.03 -12.85 1.40
CA GLY A 106 -2.83 -12.65 0.60
C GLY A 106 -2.15 -11.30 0.94
N GLU A 107 -1.86 -10.51 -0.08
CA GLU A 107 -1.16 -9.22 0.06
C GLU A 107 -2.07 -8.02 0.41
N ASN A 108 -3.40 -8.22 0.56
CA ASN A 108 -4.29 -7.10 0.90
C ASN A 108 -4.33 -6.82 2.40
N SER A 109 -3.42 -5.99 2.81
CA SER A 109 -3.29 -5.58 4.21
C SER A 109 -4.54 -4.88 4.77
N LYS A 110 -5.24 -4.08 3.97
CA LYS A 110 -6.42 -3.32 4.42
C LYS A 110 -7.63 -4.21 4.66
N ALA A 111 -7.89 -5.17 3.77
CA ALA A 111 -9.01 -6.07 3.92
C ALA A 111 -8.95 -6.85 5.26
N ALA A 112 -7.77 -7.32 5.63
CA ALA A 112 -7.58 -8.00 6.91
C ALA A 112 -7.95 -7.13 8.11
N LEU A 113 -7.60 -5.85 8.09
CA LEU A 113 -7.87 -4.93 9.19
C LEU A 113 -9.35 -4.52 9.28
N ASP A 114 -10.02 -4.38 8.16
CA ASP A 114 -11.44 -4.02 8.11
C ASP A 114 -12.35 -5.21 8.47
N LEU A 115 -11.89 -6.44 8.18
CA LEU A 115 -12.66 -7.67 8.39
C LEU A 115 -12.70 -8.17 9.83
N ILE A 116 -11.63 -7.91 10.60
CA ILE A 116 -11.50 -8.42 11.97
C ILE A 116 -12.03 -7.37 12.94
N PRO A 117 -13.11 -7.67 13.70
CA PRO A 117 -13.61 -6.78 14.74
C PRO A 117 -12.55 -6.52 15.81
N ALA A 118 -12.44 -5.27 16.28
CA ALA A 118 -11.50 -4.89 17.33
C ALA A 118 -11.69 -5.72 18.61
N GLU A 119 -12.95 -6.14 18.93
CA GLU A 119 -13.25 -6.99 20.09
C GLU A 119 -12.53 -8.33 20.08
N MET A 120 -12.13 -8.83 18.91
CA MET A 120 -11.40 -10.09 18.77
C MET A 120 -9.91 -9.95 19.02
N VAL A 121 -9.38 -8.74 18.91
CA VAL A 121 -7.93 -8.46 18.97
C VAL A 121 -7.46 -8.49 20.42
N LYS A 122 -6.42 -9.27 20.70
CA LYS A 122 -5.67 -9.25 21.96
C LYS A 122 -4.53 -8.24 21.88
N GLY A 123 -3.84 -8.17 20.74
CA GLY A 123 -2.71 -7.29 20.48
C GLY A 123 -2.31 -7.35 19.03
N ILE A 124 -1.43 -6.44 18.64
CA ILE A 124 -0.90 -6.33 17.28
C ILE A 124 0.63 -6.33 17.37
N LYS A 125 1.26 -7.24 16.64
CA LYS A 125 2.70 -7.24 16.46
C LYS A 125 3.05 -6.45 15.20
N VAL A 126 4.03 -5.58 15.31
CA VAL A 126 4.63 -4.85 14.19
C VAL A 126 6.10 -5.19 14.15
N TYR A 127 6.58 -5.65 13.00
CA TYR A 127 7.98 -6.03 12.82
C TYR A 127 8.40 -5.94 11.36
N ASP A 128 9.70 -5.89 11.15
CA ASP A 128 10.31 -5.98 9.84
C ASP A 128 10.54 -7.46 9.52
N ARG A 129 9.64 -8.04 8.72
CA ARG A 129 9.76 -9.44 8.33
C ARG A 129 10.87 -9.58 7.33
N LEU A 130 11.89 -10.31 7.69
CA LEU A 130 12.93 -10.76 6.76
C LEU A 130 12.30 -11.60 5.63
N SER A 131 12.96 -11.69 4.49
CA SER A 131 12.59 -12.64 3.42
C SER A 131 12.45 -14.05 3.98
N ASP A 132 11.67 -14.92 3.35
CA ASP A 132 11.47 -16.28 3.83
C ASP A 132 12.79 -17.06 3.86
N GLN A 133 13.69 -16.75 2.94
CA GLN A 133 15.03 -17.27 2.88
C GLN A 133 15.91 -16.74 4.03
N ALA A 134 15.91 -15.42 4.28
CA ALA A 134 16.70 -14.83 5.37
C ALA A 134 16.22 -15.32 6.75
N ARG A 135 14.90 -15.51 6.92
CA ARG A 135 14.34 -16.13 8.14
C ARG A 135 14.79 -17.58 8.34
N PHE A 136 14.97 -18.30 7.26
CA PHE A 136 15.44 -19.67 7.30
C PHE A 136 16.93 -19.77 7.56
N THR A 137 17.73 -18.98 6.84
CA THR A 137 19.19 -19.00 6.92
C THR A 137 19.73 -18.32 8.18
N GLY A 138 19.01 -17.33 8.72
CA GLY A 138 19.47 -16.44 9.79
C GLY A 138 20.35 -15.30 9.29
N PHE A 139 20.65 -15.22 7.99
CA PHE A 139 21.44 -14.15 7.40
C PHE A 139 20.57 -12.96 7.03
N LYS A 140 20.84 -11.79 7.61
CA LYS A 140 20.09 -10.54 7.35
C LYS A 140 20.48 -9.97 5.98
N ASP A 141 19.75 -10.34 4.93
CA ASP A 141 20.03 -9.99 3.54
C ASP A 141 19.70 -8.53 3.16
N GLY A 142 19.17 -7.77 4.10
CA GLY A 142 18.76 -6.37 3.90
C GLY A 142 17.36 -6.19 3.33
N LYS A 143 16.73 -7.26 2.83
CA LYS A 143 15.34 -7.24 2.34
C LYS A 143 14.39 -7.44 3.52
N THR A 144 13.53 -6.47 3.77
CA THR A 144 12.53 -6.55 4.85
C THR A 144 11.19 -6.00 4.39
N ASP A 145 10.12 -6.68 4.80
CA ASP A 145 8.74 -6.26 4.60
C ASP A 145 8.15 -5.78 5.93
N LYS A 146 7.68 -4.52 6.00
CA LYS A 146 6.92 -4.06 7.16
C LYS A 146 5.67 -4.92 7.31
N THR A 147 5.54 -5.63 8.43
CA THR A 147 4.52 -6.64 8.64
C THR A 147 3.73 -6.37 9.92
N ILE A 148 2.43 -6.64 9.85
CA ILE A 148 1.51 -6.62 10.98
C ILE A 148 1.02 -8.05 11.23
N ASP A 149 1.02 -8.50 12.49
CA ASP A 149 0.38 -9.74 12.91
C ASP A 149 -0.69 -9.45 13.98
N ILE A 150 -1.94 -9.65 13.65
CA ILE A 150 -3.10 -9.47 14.52
C ILE A 150 -3.24 -10.70 15.40
N ILE A 151 -2.96 -10.56 16.69
CA ILE A 151 -3.12 -11.65 17.66
C ILE A 151 -4.55 -11.66 18.18
N THR A 152 -5.28 -12.73 17.90
CA THR A 152 -6.66 -12.87 18.35
C THR A 152 -6.77 -13.42 19.77
N LYS A 153 -7.85 -13.02 20.49
CA LYS A 153 -8.19 -13.59 21.79
C LYS A 153 -8.50 -15.08 21.62
N LYS A 154 -7.96 -15.95 22.47
CA LYS A 154 -8.19 -17.40 22.40
C LYS A 154 -9.69 -17.75 22.35
N SER A 155 -10.54 -17.04 23.12
CA SER A 155 -12.00 -17.20 23.17
C SER A 155 -12.73 -16.91 21.85
N LYS A 156 -12.08 -16.33 20.87
CA LYS A 156 -12.68 -15.94 19.59
C LYS A 156 -12.20 -16.77 18.41
N ARG A 157 -11.45 -17.86 18.64
CA ARG A 157 -10.90 -18.73 17.58
C ARG A 157 -11.85 -19.81 17.06
N PHE A 158 -13.04 -19.97 17.68
CA PHE A 158 -14.08 -20.90 17.23
C PHE A 158 -15.39 -20.14 17.11
N GLY A 159 -15.91 -19.95 15.92
CA GLY A 159 -17.17 -19.27 15.71
C GLY A 159 -17.37 -18.74 14.30
N VAL A 160 -18.51 -18.09 14.13
CA VAL A 160 -18.88 -17.36 12.91
C VAL A 160 -19.05 -15.89 13.29
N PHE A 161 -18.44 -15.02 12.51
CA PHE A 161 -18.58 -13.59 12.68
C PHE A 161 -18.54 -12.88 11.34
N GLY A 162 -19.08 -11.66 11.30
CA GLY A 162 -19.08 -10.88 10.09
C GLY A 162 -20.09 -9.74 10.14
N LYS A 163 -20.29 -9.12 8.99
CA LYS A 163 -21.16 -7.97 8.79
C LYS A 163 -21.87 -8.08 7.45
N VAL A 164 -23.15 -7.78 7.44
CA VAL A 164 -23.93 -7.60 6.20
C VAL A 164 -24.50 -6.19 6.24
N ASN A 165 -24.20 -5.41 5.21
CA ASN A 165 -24.69 -4.05 5.03
C ASN A 165 -25.35 -3.94 3.67
N ALA A 166 -26.50 -3.26 3.61
CA ALA A 166 -27.14 -2.87 2.37
C ALA A 166 -27.69 -1.45 2.53
N GLY A 167 -27.49 -0.62 1.53
CA GLY A 167 -27.93 0.76 1.52
C GLY A 167 -28.41 1.19 0.15
N ALA A 168 -29.38 2.11 0.14
CA ALA A 168 -29.90 2.77 -1.06
C ALA A 168 -30.08 4.27 -0.76
N GLY A 169 -29.90 5.09 -1.78
CA GLY A 169 -29.88 6.54 -1.59
C GLY A 169 -30.46 7.33 -2.75
N SER A 170 -30.34 8.64 -2.66
CA SER A 170 -30.66 9.57 -3.75
C SER A 170 -29.70 9.36 -4.92
N GLU A 171 -30.02 9.92 -6.10
CA GLU A 171 -29.20 9.84 -7.32
C GLU A 171 -28.85 8.39 -7.71
N SER A 172 -29.78 7.45 -7.45
CA SER A 172 -29.56 6.00 -7.65
C SER A 172 -28.35 5.43 -6.90
N ALA A 173 -27.89 6.09 -5.83
CA ALA A 173 -26.79 5.61 -5.01
C ALA A 173 -27.15 4.29 -4.33
N TYR A 174 -26.27 3.31 -4.39
CA TYR A 174 -26.42 2.05 -3.67
C TYR A 174 -25.07 1.56 -3.11
N GLN A 175 -25.18 0.77 -2.05
CA GLN A 175 -24.03 0.10 -1.45
C GLN A 175 -24.47 -1.24 -0.86
N THR A 176 -23.67 -2.28 -1.08
CA THR A 176 -23.77 -3.54 -0.36
C THR A 176 -22.40 -4.00 0.10
N ASN A 177 -22.32 -4.53 1.32
CA ASN A 177 -21.08 -5.08 1.86
C ASN A 177 -21.42 -6.29 2.72
N THR A 178 -20.96 -7.45 2.31
CA THR A 178 -21.14 -8.71 3.02
C THR A 178 -19.77 -9.30 3.35
N GLN A 179 -19.56 -9.57 4.62
CA GLN A 179 -18.32 -10.16 5.14
C GLN A 179 -18.71 -11.28 6.10
N LEU A 180 -18.31 -12.51 5.79
CA LEU A 180 -18.60 -13.67 6.61
C LEU A 180 -17.32 -14.46 6.88
N ASN A 181 -17.05 -14.76 8.13
CA ASN A 181 -15.86 -15.48 8.56
C ASN A 181 -16.26 -16.67 9.42
N LEU A 182 -15.73 -17.84 9.10
CA LEU A 182 -15.86 -19.06 9.85
C LEU A 182 -14.49 -19.47 10.38
N PHE A 183 -14.29 -19.44 11.69
CA PHE A 183 -13.07 -19.88 12.35
C PHE A 183 -13.30 -21.18 13.11
N ARG A 184 -12.49 -22.19 12.84
CA ARG A 184 -12.51 -23.51 13.50
C ARG A 184 -11.10 -23.89 13.96
N GLY A 185 -10.53 -23.10 14.84
CA GLY A 185 -9.16 -23.28 15.30
C GLY A 185 -8.13 -22.93 14.23
N LYS A 186 -7.59 -23.95 13.57
CA LYS A 186 -6.60 -23.78 12.49
C LYS A 186 -7.24 -23.57 11.12
N GLU A 187 -8.47 -24.02 10.93
CA GLU A 187 -9.23 -23.84 9.70
C GLU A 187 -9.96 -22.49 9.71
N ARG A 188 -9.87 -21.75 8.65
CA ARG A 188 -10.52 -20.44 8.45
C ARG A 188 -11.07 -20.34 7.05
N ILE A 189 -12.30 -19.90 6.94
CA ILE A 189 -12.97 -19.59 5.68
C ILE A 189 -13.52 -18.18 5.79
N SER A 190 -13.26 -17.37 4.79
CA SER A 190 -13.74 -15.99 4.72
C SER A 190 -14.34 -15.71 3.36
N LEU A 191 -15.55 -15.15 3.36
CA LEU A 191 -16.29 -14.71 2.17
C LEU A 191 -16.53 -13.21 2.27
N ILE A 192 -16.27 -12.51 1.17
CA ILE A 192 -16.55 -11.09 1.01
C ILE A 192 -17.29 -10.87 -0.29
N VAL A 193 -18.33 -10.04 -0.26
CA VAL A 193 -19.03 -9.55 -1.46
C VAL A 193 -19.37 -8.10 -1.24
N ASN A 194 -18.91 -7.23 -2.13
CA ASN A 194 -19.19 -5.80 -2.10
C ASN A 194 -19.69 -5.33 -3.45
N GLY A 195 -20.59 -4.36 -3.43
CA GLY A 195 -21.03 -3.66 -4.62
C GLY A 195 -21.46 -2.24 -4.26
N ASP A 196 -21.04 -1.26 -5.05
CA ASP A 196 -21.42 0.14 -4.85
C ASP A 196 -21.22 0.98 -6.11
N ASN A 197 -21.91 2.09 -6.18
CA ASN A 197 -21.73 3.12 -7.21
C ASN A 197 -21.39 4.50 -6.60
N VAL A 198 -20.96 4.52 -5.35
CA VAL A 198 -20.65 5.75 -4.61
C VAL A 198 -19.16 5.91 -4.34
N ASN A 199 -18.31 5.44 -5.23
CA ASN A 199 -16.85 5.39 -5.09
C ASN A 199 -16.42 4.72 -3.78
N GLY A 200 -17.14 3.69 -3.40
CA GLY A 200 -17.24 3.13 -2.08
C GLY A 200 -15.93 2.96 -1.36
N THR A 201 -16.01 3.28 -0.12
CA THR A 201 -15.05 2.87 0.88
C THR A 201 -15.16 1.36 1.18
N GLY A 202 -15.77 0.60 0.26
CA GLY A 202 -15.88 -0.85 0.35
C GLY A 202 -14.53 -1.46 0.70
N SER A 203 -14.55 -2.48 1.52
CA SER A 203 -13.38 -3.24 1.95
C SER A 203 -12.40 -3.37 0.80
N GLY A 204 -11.14 -3.01 1.00
CA GLY A 204 -10.11 -2.82 -0.01
C GLY A 204 -9.78 -3.98 -0.98
N LEU A 205 -10.74 -4.87 -1.26
CA LEU A 205 -10.59 -5.95 -2.25
C LEU A 205 -10.40 -5.43 -3.67
N GLY A 206 -11.11 -4.38 -4.08
CA GLY A 206 -10.95 -3.78 -5.42
C GLY A 206 -9.58 -3.18 -5.73
N LYS A 207 -8.64 -3.20 -4.76
CA LYS A 207 -7.25 -2.77 -4.95
C LYS A 207 -6.27 -3.92 -5.21
N PHE A 208 -6.73 -5.17 -5.21
CA PHE A 208 -5.87 -6.34 -5.44
C PHE A 208 -5.24 -6.38 -6.83
N VAL A 209 -5.92 -5.85 -7.83
CA VAL A 209 -5.59 -6.12 -9.24
C VAL A 209 -4.50 -5.19 -9.80
N ARG A 210 -4.01 -4.19 -9.06
CA ARG A 210 -3.20 -3.12 -9.66
C ARG A 210 -1.74 -3.09 -9.28
N ARG A 211 -1.09 -4.20 -9.00
CA ARG A 211 0.33 -4.14 -8.63
C ARG A 211 1.31 -4.07 -9.81
N ARG A 212 0.91 -4.40 -11.04
CA ARG A 212 1.79 -4.34 -12.23
C ARG A 212 1.10 -3.87 -13.51
N SER A 213 0.25 -2.85 -13.45
CA SER A 213 -0.10 -2.16 -14.69
C SER A 213 0.95 -1.08 -14.97
N TRP A 214 1.64 -1.20 -16.06
CA TRP A 214 2.63 -0.27 -16.55
C TRP A 214 2.06 1.16 -16.62
N GLY A 215 2.74 2.10 -16.00
CA GLY A 215 2.68 3.51 -16.33
C GLY A 215 1.64 4.38 -15.64
N SER A 216 0.93 3.95 -14.59
CA SER A 216 0.08 4.88 -13.85
C SER A 216 0.47 4.97 -12.38
N ASN A 217 1.19 6.03 -12.02
CA ASN A 217 1.25 6.57 -10.67
C ASN A 217 -0.15 7.04 -10.26
N LEU A 218 -1.05 6.09 -10.00
CA LEU A 218 -2.40 6.39 -9.53
C LEU A 218 -2.35 6.63 -8.02
N SER A 219 -2.08 7.87 -7.64
CA SER A 219 -2.40 8.35 -6.30
C SER A 219 -3.88 8.02 -5.99
N ASN A 220 -4.09 7.44 -4.80
CA ASN A 220 -5.36 6.87 -4.34
C ASN A 220 -6.43 7.92 -3.97
N VAL A 221 -6.66 8.92 -4.80
CA VAL A 221 -7.86 9.74 -4.72
C VAL A 221 -8.94 9.01 -5.52
N SER A 222 -10.17 8.97 -5.04
CA SER A 222 -11.30 8.43 -5.79
C SER A 222 -11.46 9.23 -7.09
N LYS A 223 -10.92 8.71 -8.18
CA LYS A 223 -10.87 9.38 -9.49
C LYS A 223 -12.13 9.04 -10.23
N GLY A 224 -12.94 10.05 -10.57
CA GLY A 224 -14.18 9.87 -11.32
C GLY A 224 -15.32 9.24 -10.51
N LEU A 225 -16.40 8.90 -11.21
CA LEU A 225 -17.55 8.17 -10.67
C LEU A 225 -17.37 6.70 -10.99
N ALA A 226 -17.27 5.85 -9.96
CA ALA A 226 -17.04 4.43 -10.13
C ALA A 226 -18.21 3.60 -9.58
N GLU A 227 -18.67 2.65 -10.39
CA GLU A 227 -19.45 1.51 -9.97
C GLU A 227 -18.53 0.31 -9.86
N SER A 228 -18.58 -0.42 -8.75
CA SER A 228 -17.73 -1.56 -8.53
C SER A 228 -18.44 -2.73 -7.86
N TRP A 229 -18.14 -3.94 -8.34
CA TRP A 229 -18.55 -5.19 -7.73
C TRP A 229 -17.32 -6.04 -7.49
N ASN A 230 -17.17 -6.55 -6.28
CA ASN A 230 -16.10 -7.47 -5.97
C ASN A 230 -16.57 -8.61 -5.05
N ALA A 231 -16.02 -9.79 -5.29
CA ALA A 231 -16.25 -10.97 -4.48
C ALA A 231 -14.93 -11.66 -4.18
N GLY A 232 -14.79 -12.19 -2.97
CA GLY A 232 -13.58 -12.90 -2.56
C GLY A 232 -13.87 -14.05 -1.62
N LEU A 233 -13.17 -15.16 -1.85
CA LEU A 233 -13.19 -16.35 -1.00
C LEU A 233 -11.76 -16.65 -0.57
N ASN A 234 -11.54 -16.84 0.73
CA ASN A 234 -10.24 -17.24 1.26
C ASN A 234 -10.42 -18.48 2.15
N TYR A 235 -9.55 -19.47 1.93
CA TYR A 235 -9.44 -20.68 2.73
C TYR A 235 -8.04 -20.78 3.32
N ASN A 236 -7.93 -21.09 4.60
CA ASN A 236 -6.66 -21.33 5.28
C ASN A 236 -6.80 -22.50 6.24
N ASN A 237 -5.86 -23.43 6.17
CA ASN A 237 -5.77 -24.54 7.13
C ASN A 237 -4.32 -24.98 7.35
N ASN A 238 -4.10 -25.61 8.50
CA ASN A 238 -2.80 -26.15 8.89
C ASN A 238 -3.01 -27.54 9.52
N TRP A 239 -2.54 -28.55 8.82
CA TRP A 239 -2.68 -29.95 9.23
C TRP A 239 -1.54 -30.40 10.15
N LYS A 240 -1.76 -31.48 10.85
CA LYS A 240 -0.77 -32.02 11.82
C LYS A 240 0.48 -32.61 11.17
N ASN A 241 0.44 -32.93 9.90
CA ASN A 241 1.55 -33.47 9.11
C ASN A 241 2.51 -32.39 8.57
N GLY A 242 2.45 -31.18 9.11
CA GLY A 242 3.31 -30.08 8.68
C GLY A 242 2.82 -29.32 7.44
N LEU A 243 1.73 -29.77 6.80
CA LEU A 243 1.19 -29.10 5.61
C LEU A 243 0.30 -27.91 6.02
N GLN A 244 0.58 -26.75 5.45
CA GLN A 244 -0.20 -25.54 5.57
C GLN A 244 -0.63 -25.12 4.17
N ILE A 245 -1.89 -24.77 4.00
CA ILE A 245 -2.43 -24.28 2.73
C ILE A 245 -3.25 -23.05 3.00
N GLN A 246 -2.99 -22.02 2.21
CA GLN A 246 -3.88 -20.88 2.04
C GLN A 246 -4.23 -20.79 0.56
N ALA A 247 -5.50 -20.69 0.24
CA ALA A 247 -6.01 -20.50 -1.11
C ALA A 247 -6.99 -19.33 -1.13
N GLY A 248 -6.90 -18.52 -2.16
CA GLY A 248 -7.77 -17.36 -2.35
C GLY A 248 -8.25 -17.26 -3.78
N TYR A 249 -9.47 -16.80 -3.91
CA TYR A 249 -10.03 -16.36 -5.19
C TYR A 249 -10.66 -14.99 -4.99
N SER A 250 -10.44 -14.09 -5.94
CA SER A 250 -11.17 -12.82 -6.02
C SER A 250 -11.63 -12.52 -7.44
N TYR A 251 -12.78 -11.89 -7.51
CA TYR A 251 -13.37 -11.32 -8.71
C TYR A 251 -13.59 -9.84 -8.50
N ASP A 252 -13.23 -9.04 -9.47
CA ASP A 252 -13.41 -7.60 -9.49
C ASP A 252 -13.99 -7.15 -10.83
N HIS A 253 -15.08 -6.40 -10.77
CA HIS A 253 -15.65 -5.68 -11.91
C HIS A 253 -15.79 -4.20 -11.56
N SER A 254 -15.37 -3.33 -12.45
CA SER A 254 -15.49 -1.89 -12.26
C SER A 254 -15.84 -1.15 -13.54
N LEU A 255 -16.80 -0.24 -13.44
CA LEU A 255 -17.11 0.75 -14.45
C LEU A 255 -16.81 2.13 -13.89
N ARG A 256 -15.96 2.90 -14.58
CA ARG A 256 -15.53 4.22 -14.12
C ARG A 256 -15.70 5.27 -15.20
N ASN A 257 -16.30 6.40 -14.84
CA ASN A 257 -16.38 7.58 -15.67
C ASN A 257 -15.54 8.68 -15.02
N GLU A 258 -14.56 9.17 -15.76
CA GLU A 258 -13.64 10.23 -15.30
C GLU A 258 -13.79 11.45 -16.20
N GLU A 259 -13.84 12.62 -15.58
CA GLU A 259 -13.65 13.91 -16.25
C GLU A 259 -12.43 14.57 -15.63
N VAL A 260 -11.49 14.99 -16.47
CA VAL A 260 -10.19 15.51 -16.04
C VAL A 260 -9.89 16.77 -16.81
N ASP A 261 -9.66 17.86 -16.08
CA ASP A 261 -9.09 19.09 -16.61
C ASP A 261 -7.61 19.17 -16.22
N ILE A 262 -6.75 19.45 -17.19
CA ILE A 262 -5.30 19.59 -17.00
C ILE A 262 -4.88 20.96 -17.52
N PHE A 263 -4.02 21.62 -16.73
CA PHE A 263 -3.26 22.80 -17.14
C PHE A 263 -1.78 22.58 -16.89
N ARG A 264 -0.94 22.71 -17.91
CA ARG A 264 0.51 22.65 -17.85
C ARG A 264 1.15 23.96 -18.22
N SER A 265 2.13 24.37 -17.44
CA SER A 265 3.03 25.47 -17.76
C SER A 265 4.42 24.89 -18.01
N TYR A 266 4.97 25.11 -19.19
CA TYR A 266 6.28 24.58 -19.59
C TYR A 266 7.45 25.42 -19.09
N ILE A 267 8.54 24.72 -18.76
CA ILE A 267 9.84 25.31 -18.39
C ILE A 267 10.66 25.41 -19.68
N LEU A 268 10.71 26.58 -20.32
CA LEU A 268 11.42 26.76 -21.58
C LEU A 268 12.68 27.64 -21.40
N PRO A 269 13.74 27.41 -22.20
CA PRO A 269 14.98 28.22 -22.15
C PRO A 269 14.74 29.70 -22.39
N SER A 270 13.82 30.06 -23.25
CA SER A 270 13.28 31.42 -23.41
C SER A 270 11.88 31.46 -22.85
N ASP A 271 11.57 32.46 -22.03
CA ASP A 271 10.23 32.66 -21.49
C ASP A 271 9.22 32.89 -22.62
N SER A 272 8.75 31.81 -23.22
CA SER A 272 7.76 31.86 -24.30
C SER A 272 6.32 31.90 -23.74
N GLY A 273 6.16 31.69 -22.41
CA GLY A 273 4.83 31.57 -21.77
C GLY A 273 3.99 30.48 -22.39
N GLN A 274 4.58 29.38 -22.86
CA GLN A 274 3.83 28.28 -23.47
C GLN A 274 3.12 27.49 -22.42
N SER A 275 1.82 27.25 -22.65
CA SER A 275 0.98 26.43 -21.79
C SER A 275 0.16 25.45 -22.61
N TYR A 276 -0.18 24.31 -21.99
CA TYR A 276 -1.04 23.28 -22.55
C TYR A 276 -2.24 23.08 -21.65
N SER A 277 -3.43 23.05 -22.26
CA SER A 277 -4.69 22.76 -21.57
C SER A 277 -5.38 21.59 -22.22
N SER A 278 -5.97 20.70 -21.40
CA SER A 278 -6.80 19.62 -21.92
C SER A 278 -7.99 19.33 -21.01
N LYS A 279 -9.07 18.90 -21.64
CA LYS A 279 -10.24 18.33 -20.96
C LYS A 279 -10.51 16.93 -21.53
N SER A 280 -10.49 15.92 -20.67
CA SER A 280 -10.68 14.52 -21.05
C SER A 280 -11.89 13.92 -20.37
N LEU A 281 -12.70 13.20 -21.13
CA LEU A 281 -13.76 12.33 -20.65
C LEU A 281 -13.33 10.89 -20.92
N THR A 282 -13.28 10.07 -19.88
CA THR A 282 -12.82 8.68 -19.98
C THR A 282 -13.81 7.75 -19.33
N ARG A 283 -14.23 6.71 -20.04
CA ARG A 283 -15.01 5.58 -19.53
C ARG A 283 -14.12 4.34 -19.54
N THR A 284 -13.91 3.76 -18.39
CA THR A 284 -13.14 2.51 -18.22
C THR A 284 -14.05 1.44 -17.66
N GLU A 285 -14.13 0.30 -18.34
CA GLU A 285 -14.74 -0.93 -17.83
C GLU A 285 -13.66 -1.99 -17.71
N ALA A 286 -13.58 -2.64 -16.56
CA ALA A 286 -12.54 -3.63 -16.29
C ALA A 286 -13.08 -4.78 -15.45
N GLU A 287 -12.64 -5.98 -15.78
CA GLU A 287 -12.99 -7.23 -15.12
C GLU A 287 -11.74 -8.06 -14.87
N PHE A 288 -11.59 -8.57 -13.65
CA PHE A 288 -10.41 -9.33 -13.25
C PHE A 288 -10.76 -10.50 -12.34
N HIS A 289 -10.06 -11.62 -12.55
CA HIS A 289 -10.07 -12.80 -11.71
C HIS A 289 -8.67 -13.02 -11.17
N ARG A 290 -8.55 -13.26 -9.87
CA ARG A 290 -7.28 -13.61 -9.24
C ARG A 290 -7.41 -14.90 -8.45
N PHE A 291 -6.47 -15.80 -8.66
CA PHE A 291 -6.28 -17.04 -7.91
C PHE A 291 -4.92 -16.98 -7.24
N ASN A 292 -4.84 -17.26 -5.96
CA ASN A 292 -3.59 -17.39 -5.24
C ASN A 292 -3.59 -18.65 -4.38
N LEU A 293 -2.45 -19.30 -4.31
CA LEU A 293 -2.17 -20.43 -3.43
C LEU A 293 -0.87 -20.12 -2.68
N ASP A 294 -0.84 -20.43 -1.39
CA ASP A 294 0.36 -20.42 -0.56
C ASP A 294 0.40 -21.76 0.16
N LEU A 295 1.39 -22.57 -0.16
CA LEU A 295 1.60 -23.90 0.35
C LEU A 295 2.93 -23.94 1.06
N VAL A 296 2.91 -24.26 2.35
CA VAL A 296 4.11 -24.54 3.14
C VAL A 296 4.04 -25.97 3.66
N TRP A 297 5.05 -26.77 3.36
CA TRP A 297 5.12 -28.15 3.82
C TRP A 297 6.45 -28.42 4.53
N ASP A 298 6.34 -28.54 5.86
CA ASP A 298 7.42 -29.04 6.69
C ASP A 298 7.46 -30.58 6.58
N ILE A 299 8.30 -31.10 5.68
CA ILE A 299 8.44 -32.54 5.39
C ILE A 299 8.94 -33.26 6.64
N ASP A 300 9.98 -32.68 7.25
CA ASP A 300 10.57 -33.11 8.52
C ASP A 300 11.22 -31.91 9.26
N SER A 301 11.97 -32.15 10.30
CA SER A 301 12.65 -31.09 11.08
C SER A 301 13.79 -30.39 10.34
N MET A 302 14.27 -30.97 9.25
CA MET A 302 15.39 -30.45 8.46
C MET A 302 14.98 -29.92 7.08
N ASN A 303 13.86 -30.39 6.53
CA ASN A 303 13.44 -30.13 5.16
C ASN A 303 12.06 -29.47 5.11
N SER A 304 11.92 -28.38 4.37
CA SER A 304 10.64 -27.75 4.06
C SER A 304 10.59 -27.24 2.61
N ILE A 305 9.39 -27.20 2.07
CA ILE A 305 9.06 -26.67 0.74
C ILE A 305 8.00 -25.59 0.90
N GLU A 306 8.18 -24.49 0.20
CA GLU A 306 7.18 -23.42 0.03
C GLU A 306 6.87 -23.28 -1.46
N PHE A 307 5.59 -23.08 -1.78
CA PHE A 307 5.13 -22.86 -3.16
C PHE A 307 3.95 -21.90 -3.17
N ASP A 308 4.07 -20.76 -3.87
CA ASP A 308 3.14 -19.63 -3.79
C ASP A 308 2.72 -19.06 -5.16
N PRO A 309 2.08 -19.84 -6.04
CA PRO A 309 1.61 -19.36 -7.34
C PRO A 309 0.44 -18.38 -7.20
N THR A 310 0.46 -17.36 -8.06
CA THR A 310 -0.65 -16.42 -8.28
C THR A 310 -0.94 -16.32 -9.77
N LEU A 311 -2.21 -16.45 -10.14
CA LEU A 311 -2.71 -16.27 -11.50
C LEU A 311 -3.73 -15.12 -11.51
N ASN A 312 -3.50 -14.14 -12.36
CA ASN A 312 -4.45 -13.09 -12.66
C ASN A 312 -4.88 -13.19 -14.12
N VAL A 313 -6.17 -13.02 -14.37
CA VAL A 313 -6.76 -13.01 -15.72
C VAL A 313 -7.76 -11.88 -15.78
N GLY A 314 -7.71 -11.05 -16.82
CA GLY A 314 -8.63 -9.94 -16.91
C GLY A 314 -8.78 -9.35 -18.30
N GLN A 315 -9.71 -8.41 -18.38
CA GLN A 315 -9.93 -7.61 -19.57
C GLN A 315 -10.32 -6.20 -19.18
N SER A 316 -9.98 -5.25 -20.04
CA SER A 316 -10.39 -3.86 -19.88
C SER A 316 -10.73 -3.19 -21.20
N SER A 317 -11.72 -2.31 -21.16
CA SER A 317 -12.10 -1.44 -22.26
C SER A 317 -12.04 0.01 -21.81
N VAL A 318 -11.40 0.86 -22.61
CA VAL A 318 -11.29 2.29 -22.31
C VAL A 318 -11.75 3.09 -23.53
N ILE A 319 -12.72 3.99 -23.30
CA ILE A 319 -13.17 4.96 -24.30
C ILE A 319 -12.80 6.33 -23.76
N GLN A 320 -12.03 7.09 -24.52
CA GLN A 320 -11.58 8.41 -24.12
C GLN A 320 -11.84 9.43 -25.22
N SER A 321 -12.33 10.61 -24.83
CA SER A 321 -12.43 11.77 -25.68
C SER A 321 -11.69 12.92 -25.01
N THR A 322 -10.78 13.57 -25.73
CA THR A 322 -9.93 14.65 -25.20
C THR A 322 -9.92 15.83 -26.17
N GLY A 323 -10.34 16.99 -25.68
CA GLY A 323 -10.06 18.25 -26.32
C GLY A 323 -8.83 18.90 -25.69
N SER A 324 -7.85 19.32 -26.48
CA SER A 324 -6.65 19.93 -25.97
C SER A 324 -6.16 21.08 -26.86
N PHE A 325 -5.39 22.00 -26.27
CA PHE A 325 -4.79 23.09 -26.99
C PHE A 325 -3.54 23.60 -26.31
N THR A 326 -2.65 24.21 -27.12
CA THR A 326 -1.45 24.88 -26.65
C THR A 326 -1.53 26.36 -26.98
N ASP A 327 -1.25 27.19 -25.98
CA ASP A 327 -1.17 28.64 -26.12
C ASP A 327 0.28 29.11 -25.90
N GLN A 328 0.67 30.16 -26.62
CA GLN A 328 1.91 30.91 -26.39
C GLN A 328 1.53 32.34 -26.01
N GLY A 329 1.64 32.66 -24.73
CA GLY A 329 1.06 33.89 -24.21
C GLY A 329 -0.47 33.90 -24.40
N ALA A 330 -0.99 34.90 -25.13
CA ALA A 330 -2.42 35.02 -25.46
C ALA A 330 -2.79 34.39 -26.81
N THR A 331 -1.83 33.79 -27.53
CA THR A 331 -2.06 33.27 -28.88
C THR A 331 -2.18 31.76 -28.86
N ARG A 332 -3.29 31.23 -29.40
CA ARG A 332 -3.44 29.81 -29.63
C ARG A 332 -2.58 29.35 -30.78
N ILE A 333 -1.68 28.39 -30.56
CA ILE A 333 -0.77 27.87 -31.59
C ILE A 333 -1.22 26.54 -32.16
N ASN A 334 -1.94 25.74 -31.40
CA ASN A 334 -2.60 24.54 -31.88
C ASN A 334 -3.81 24.17 -31.03
N GLN A 335 -4.66 23.31 -31.59
CA GLN A 335 -5.71 22.63 -30.87
C GLN A 335 -5.91 21.23 -31.44
N ASN A 336 -6.36 20.28 -30.61
CA ASN A 336 -6.58 18.91 -31.02
C ASN A 336 -7.85 18.34 -30.38
N ALA A 337 -8.62 17.61 -31.16
CA ALA A 337 -9.70 16.76 -30.67
C ALA A 337 -9.29 15.30 -30.93
N LEU A 338 -9.23 14.52 -29.87
CA LEU A 338 -8.77 13.13 -29.85
C LEU A 338 -9.88 12.23 -29.32
N SER A 339 -10.16 11.13 -30.02
CA SER A 339 -11.00 10.04 -29.56
C SER A 339 -10.20 8.74 -29.61
N THR A 340 -10.17 8.00 -28.53
CA THR A 340 -9.54 6.68 -28.48
C THR A 340 -10.48 5.63 -27.90
N GLN A 341 -10.46 4.44 -28.49
CA GLN A 341 -11.11 3.27 -27.94
C GLN A 341 -10.09 2.16 -27.86
N SER A 342 -9.82 1.64 -26.67
CA SER A 342 -8.90 0.55 -26.46
C SER A 342 -9.57 -0.65 -25.79
N PHE A 343 -9.13 -1.84 -26.15
CA PHE A 343 -9.51 -3.08 -25.52
C PHE A 343 -8.25 -3.89 -25.25
N THR A 344 -8.13 -4.44 -24.05
CA THR A 344 -6.97 -5.24 -23.65
C THR A 344 -7.42 -6.47 -22.88
N LYS A 345 -6.93 -7.63 -23.27
CA LYS A 345 -6.96 -8.86 -22.47
C LYS A 345 -5.60 -9.05 -21.84
N SER A 346 -5.57 -9.42 -20.58
CA SER A 346 -4.32 -9.65 -19.85
C SER A 346 -4.38 -10.92 -19.02
N TRP A 347 -3.26 -11.61 -18.92
CA TRP A 347 -3.07 -12.63 -17.90
C TRP A 347 -1.63 -12.58 -17.40
N ASP A 348 -1.46 -12.82 -16.12
CA ASP A 348 -0.15 -13.00 -15.51
C ASP A 348 -0.14 -14.18 -14.56
N LEU A 349 0.93 -14.93 -14.59
CA LEU A 349 1.24 -16.05 -13.69
C LEU A 349 2.58 -15.75 -13.04
N GLU A 350 2.61 -15.73 -11.75
CA GLU A 350 3.84 -15.65 -10.95
C GLU A 350 3.84 -16.76 -9.91
N GLY A 351 5.00 -17.29 -9.57
CA GLY A 351 5.13 -18.26 -8.49
C GLY A 351 6.57 -18.59 -8.16
N GLU A 352 6.81 -18.78 -6.87
CA GLU A 352 8.09 -19.23 -6.32
C GLU A 352 7.97 -20.64 -5.74
N LEU A 353 8.96 -21.46 -6.00
CA LEU A 353 9.18 -22.76 -5.35
C LEU A 353 10.48 -22.66 -4.54
N LEU A 354 10.38 -22.67 -3.21
CA LEU A 354 11.52 -22.56 -2.30
C LEU A 354 11.70 -23.85 -1.53
N TYR A 355 12.83 -24.53 -1.74
CA TYR A 355 13.29 -25.67 -0.95
C TYR A 355 14.31 -25.22 0.09
N LYS A 356 14.17 -25.71 1.33
CA LYS A 356 15.00 -25.36 2.48
C LYS A 356 15.50 -26.60 3.18
N HIS A 357 16.81 -26.66 3.44
CA HIS A 357 17.48 -27.74 4.14
C HIS A 357 18.36 -27.23 5.30
N ARG A 358 18.10 -27.69 6.50
CA ARG A 358 18.95 -27.46 7.69
C ARG A 358 19.86 -28.64 7.93
N PHE A 359 21.14 -28.39 8.10
CA PHE A 359 22.09 -29.41 8.52
C PHE A 359 22.09 -29.59 10.06
N THR A 360 22.71 -30.64 10.55
CA THR A 360 22.84 -30.89 11.99
C THR A 360 23.69 -29.83 12.70
N LYS A 361 24.65 -29.19 12.01
CA LYS A 361 25.42 -28.06 12.54
C LYS A 361 24.52 -26.82 12.54
N LYS A 362 24.25 -26.26 13.75
CA LYS A 362 23.45 -25.05 13.92
C LYS A 362 24.00 -23.90 13.06
N GLY A 363 23.14 -23.23 12.29
CA GLY A 363 23.50 -22.13 11.39
C GLY A 363 24.02 -22.56 10.01
N ARG A 364 24.27 -23.85 9.78
CA ARG A 364 24.54 -24.36 8.43
C ARG A 364 23.22 -24.67 7.74
N THR A 365 22.97 -24.01 6.62
CA THR A 365 21.74 -24.19 5.83
C THR A 365 22.05 -24.19 4.35
N PHE A 366 21.17 -24.79 3.59
CA PHE A 366 21.09 -24.70 2.14
C PHE A 366 19.67 -24.38 1.72
N SER A 367 19.48 -23.45 0.80
CA SER A 367 18.19 -23.20 0.17
C SER A 367 18.34 -23.00 -1.34
N SER A 368 17.29 -23.37 -2.06
CA SER A 368 17.19 -23.19 -3.50
C SER A 368 15.80 -22.67 -3.81
N SER A 369 15.71 -21.52 -4.48
CA SER A 369 14.46 -21.03 -5.03
C SER A 369 14.45 -21.09 -6.55
N PHE A 370 13.28 -21.33 -7.09
CA PHE A 370 12.97 -21.23 -8.50
C PHE A 370 11.72 -20.37 -8.65
N GLU A 371 11.86 -19.26 -9.38
CA GLU A 371 10.77 -18.32 -9.64
C GLU A 371 10.43 -18.30 -11.13
N TYR A 372 9.15 -18.30 -11.42
CA TYR A 372 8.62 -18.10 -12.75
C TYR A 372 7.59 -16.99 -12.73
N GLU A 373 7.78 -15.99 -13.61
CA GLU A 373 6.81 -14.94 -13.88
C GLU A 373 6.53 -14.91 -15.39
N ASN A 374 5.28 -14.71 -15.77
CA ASN A 374 4.94 -14.35 -17.14
C ASN A 374 3.73 -13.43 -17.13
N ALA A 375 3.81 -12.32 -17.86
CA ALA A 375 2.69 -11.45 -18.14
C ALA A 375 2.51 -11.34 -19.64
N GLU A 376 1.26 -11.42 -20.08
CA GLU A 376 0.86 -11.25 -21.47
C GLU A 376 -0.31 -10.28 -21.56
N ASP A 377 -0.16 -9.26 -22.40
CA ASP A 377 -1.19 -8.30 -22.73
C ASP A 377 -1.43 -8.36 -24.24
N ASP A 378 -2.69 -8.61 -24.63
CA ASP A 378 -3.17 -8.59 -26.01
C ASP A 378 -4.19 -7.45 -26.14
N GLY A 379 -3.82 -6.41 -26.87
CA GLY A 379 -4.56 -5.16 -26.95
C GLY A 379 -4.79 -4.63 -28.34
N SER A 380 -5.86 -3.85 -28.46
CA SER A 380 -6.12 -3.05 -29.66
C SER A 380 -6.51 -1.63 -29.29
N VAL A 381 -6.10 -0.66 -30.10
CA VAL A 381 -6.41 0.75 -29.92
C VAL A 381 -6.85 1.34 -31.25
N GLN A 382 -8.06 1.89 -31.28
CA GLN A 382 -8.54 2.76 -32.36
C GLN A 382 -8.30 4.21 -31.94
N LEU A 383 -7.65 4.99 -32.77
CA LEU A 383 -7.34 6.39 -32.54
C LEU A 383 -7.83 7.24 -33.69
N TYR A 384 -8.68 8.22 -33.36
CA TYR A 384 -9.10 9.26 -34.29
C TYR A 384 -8.76 10.62 -33.72
N SER A 385 -8.03 11.43 -34.47
CA SER A 385 -7.58 12.76 -34.02
C SER A 385 -7.69 13.77 -35.13
N THR A 386 -8.15 14.99 -34.80
CA THR A 386 -8.16 16.13 -35.69
C THR A 386 -7.41 17.28 -35.03
N GLY A 387 -6.23 17.60 -35.56
CA GLY A 387 -5.36 18.68 -35.10
C GLY A 387 -5.42 19.89 -36.02
N THR A 388 -5.42 21.09 -35.46
CA THR A 388 -5.28 22.35 -36.19
C THR A 388 -4.07 23.10 -35.66
N PHE A 389 -3.14 23.46 -36.55
CA PHE A 389 -1.90 24.14 -36.22
C PHE A 389 -1.85 25.50 -36.90
N GLN A 390 -1.48 26.56 -36.16
CA GLN A 390 -1.37 27.92 -36.63
C GLN A 390 0.13 28.28 -36.81
N SER A 391 0.73 27.77 -37.89
CA SER A 391 2.11 28.09 -38.27
C SER A 391 2.11 28.54 -39.71
N ARG A 392 2.47 29.83 -40.01
CA ARG A 392 2.48 30.41 -41.37
C ARG A 392 1.26 30.14 -42.27
N GLY A 393 0.11 29.83 -41.64
CA GLY A 393 -1.16 29.38 -42.23
C GLY A 393 -1.83 28.33 -41.32
N THR A 394 -3.12 28.11 -41.47
CA THR A 394 -3.85 27.06 -40.72
C THR A 394 -3.64 25.75 -41.43
N LEU A 395 -2.98 24.80 -40.79
CA LEU A 395 -2.88 23.40 -41.24
C LEU A 395 -3.82 22.54 -40.41
N THR A 396 -4.66 21.76 -41.06
CA THR A 396 -5.48 20.71 -40.41
C THR A 396 -4.86 19.37 -40.72
N ASP A 397 -4.62 18.58 -39.67
CA ASP A 397 -4.12 17.22 -39.74
C ASP A 397 -5.14 16.25 -39.14
N THR A 398 -5.42 15.17 -39.83
CA THR A 398 -6.36 14.13 -39.38
C THR A 398 -5.62 12.80 -39.33
N ILE A 399 -5.70 12.16 -38.18
CA ILE A 399 -5.12 10.84 -37.91
C ILE A 399 -6.27 9.87 -37.64
N ASP A 400 -6.32 8.77 -38.38
CA ASP A 400 -7.26 7.66 -38.17
C ASP A 400 -6.48 6.37 -38.23
N GLN A 401 -6.32 5.72 -37.06
CA GLN A 401 -5.38 4.61 -36.88
C GLN A 401 -5.99 3.47 -36.07
N ASN A 402 -5.59 2.25 -36.42
CA ASN A 402 -5.82 1.06 -35.63
C ASN A 402 -4.46 0.46 -35.23
N THR A 403 -4.24 0.25 -33.93
CA THR A 403 -3.02 -0.38 -33.40
C THR A 403 -3.37 -1.70 -32.75
N GLU A 404 -2.68 -2.75 -33.11
CA GLU A 404 -2.65 -4.04 -32.43
C GLU A 404 -1.35 -4.15 -31.63
N ASP A 405 -1.42 -4.58 -30.36
CA ASP A 405 -0.27 -4.64 -29.47
C ASP A 405 -0.30 -5.94 -28.65
N LEU A 406 0.67 -6.82 -28.93
CA LEU A 406 0.88 -8.05 -28.18
C LEU A 406 2.20 -7.93 -27.40
N SER A 407 2.12 -7.96 -26.09
CA SER A 407 3.28 -7.88 -25.20
C SER A 407 3.40 -9.14 -24.34
N ARG A 408 4.61 -9.71 -24.27
CA ARG A 408 4.93 -10.88 -23.43
C ARG A 408 6.20 -10.62 -22.64
N SER A 409 6.21 -11.03 -21.38
CA SER A 409 7.36 -10.77 -20.50
C SER A 409 7.68 -11.93 -19.54
N PRO A 410 8.03 -13.14 -20.04
CA PRO A 410 8.43 -14.21 -19.14
C PRO A 410 9.77 -13.94 -18.47
N VAL A 411 9.83 -14.27 -17.16
CA VAL A 411 11.03 -14.24 -16.33
C VAL A 411 11.19 -15.62 -15.70
N VAL A 412 12.39 -16.15 -15.78
CA VAL A 412 12.79 -17.37 -15.06
C VAL A 412 13.99 -16.99 -14.19
N SER A 413 13.92 -17.25 -12.90
CA SER A 413 15.04 -17.06 -12.00
C SER A 413 15.27 -18.26 -11.10
N ALA A 414 16.53 -18.49 -10.75
CA ALA A 414 16.96 -19.50 -9.81
C ALA A 414 17.99 -18.90 -8.86
N GLU A 415 17.83 -19.19 -7.56
CA GLU A 415 18.75 -18.73 -6.53
C GLU A 415 19.20 -19.90 -5.66
N LEU A 416 20.49 -19.96 -5.36
CA LEU A 416 21.11 -20.92 -4.45
C LEU A 416 21.80 -20.16 -3.33
N VAL A 417 21.47 -20.50 -2.08
CA VAL A 417 22.12 -19.90 -0.91
C VAL A 417 22.61 -20.98 0.02
N TYR A 418 23.87 -20.84 0.44
CA TYR A 418 24.50 -21.68 1.44
C TYR A 418 25.03 -20.81 2.56
N THR A 419 24.73 -21.19 3.81
CA THR A 419 25.28 -20.52 4.98
C THR A 419 26.12 -21.46 5.82
N GLU A 420 27.21 -20.92 6.38
CA GLU A 420 28.15 -21.63 7.25
C GLU A 420 28.48 -20.79 8.48
N PRO A 421 28.34 -21.33 9.71
CA PRO A 421 28.78 -20.63 10.92
C PRO A 421 30.30 -20.52 10.95
N VAL A 422 30.78 -19.28 11.12
CA VAL A 422 32.20 -18.92 11.14
C VAL A 422 32.56 -18.31 12.49
N GLY A 423 33.37 -19.00 13.26
CA GLY A 423 33.66 -18.60 14.65
C GLY A 423 32.45 -18.75 15.58
N GLY A 424 32.45 -18.07 16.73
CA GLY A 424 31.39 -18.20 17.74
C GLY A 424 30.10 -17.45 17.37
N ASN A 425 30.23 -16.29 16.75
CA ASN A 425 29.14 -15.34 16.53
C ASN A 425 29.02 -14.90 15.06
N GLY A 426 29.75 -15.53 14.14
CA GLY A 426 29.76 -15.18 12.72
C GLY A 426 28.98 -16.17 11.88
N LEU A 427 28.36 -15.66 10.80
CA LEU A 427 27.69 -16.43 9.77
C LEU A 427 28.18 -15.96 8.40
N GLY A 428 28.78 -16.89 7.63
CA GLY A 428 29.12 -16.66 6.24
C GLY A 428 27.97 -17.06 5.30
N GLU A 429 27.80 -16.36 4.19
CA GLU A 429 26.83 -16.65 3.14
C GLU A 429 27.53 -16.72 1.78
N LEU A 430 27.20 -17.76 1.00
CA LEU A 430 27.48 -17.84 -0.42
C LEU A 430 26.14 -17.84 -1.14
N ARG A 431 25.99 -16.95 -2.13
CA ARG A 431 24.76 -16.80 -2.92
C ARG A 431 25.09 -16.77 -4.40
N TYR A 432 24.34 -17.49 -5.16
CA TYR A 432 24.34 -17.43 -6.62
C TYR A 432 22.92 -17.25 -7.10
N GLU A 433 22.71 -16.24 -7.94
CA GLU A 433 21.42 -15.95 -8.57
C GLU A 433 21.61 -15.88 -10.10
N ALA A 434 20.75 -16.57 -10.83
CA ALA A 434 20.69 -16.51 -12.28
C ALA A 434 19.26 -16.20 -12.71
N SER A 435 19.07 -15.21 -13.56
CA SER A 435 17.76 -14.89 -14.12
C SER A 435 17.83 -14.62 -15.61
N GLN A 436 16.78 -15.02 -16.32
CA GLN A 436 16.55 -14.68 -17.70
C GLN A 436 15.18 -14.02 -17.83
N ARG A 437 15.18 -12.81 -18.35
CA ARG A 437 13.96 -12.07 -18.68
C ARG A 437 13.90 -11.91 -20.19
N LEU A 438 12.84 -12.43 -20.77
CA LEU A 438 12.48 -12.14 -22.15
C LEU A 438 11.40 -11.06 -22.13
N ARG A 439 11.44 -10.15 -23.06
CA ARG A 439 10.40 -9.18 -23.36
C ARG A 439 10.19 -9.18 -24.87
N ASP A 440 9.01 -9.52 -25.28
CA ASP A 440 8.57 -9.58 -26.66
C ASP A 440 7.40 -8.62 -26.83
N ASN A 441 7.51 -7.71 -27.80
CA ASN A 441 6.46 -6.75 -28.12
C ASN A 441 6.26 -6.69 -29.63
N ASP A 442 5.08 -7.06 -30.08
CA ASP A 442 4.63 -6.94 -31.47
C ASP A 442 3.50 -5.91 -31.52
N ARG A 443 3.87 -4.67 -31.84
CA ARG A 443 2.93 -3.57 -32.01
C ARG A 443 2.86 -3.19 -33.49
N ARG A 444 1.67 -3.24 -34.06
CA ARG A 444 1.40 -2.88 -35.46
C ARG A 444 0.34 -1.80 -35.53
N THR A 445 0.71 -0.67 -36.11
CA THR A 445 -0.19 0.46 -36.33
C THR A 445 -0.54 0.54 -37.81
N PHE A 446 -1.81 0.65 -38.10
CA PHE A 446 -2.34 0.74 -39.44
C PHE A 446 -3.08 2.06 -39.60
N ASP A 447 -2.79 2.80 -40.69
CA ASP A 447 -3.56 3.97 -41.09
C ASP A 447 -4.80 3.55 -41.87
N LEU A 448 -5.95 4.18 -41.57
CA LEU A 448 -7.16 4.04 -42.36
C LEU A 448 -7.18 5.14 -43.44
N LEU A 449 -7.04 4.72 -44.68
CA LEU A 449 -7.12 5.64 -45.84
C LEU A 449 -8.58 5.96 -46.16
N ALA A 450 -8.91 7.25 -46.27
CA ALA A 450 -10.25 7.73 -46.52
C ALA A 450 -10.90 7.25 -47.84
N SER A 451 -10.15 6.67 -48.77
CA SER A 451 -10.63 6.29 -50.11
C SER A 451 -11.09 4.83 -50.25
N ASP A 452 -10.58 3.86 -49.46
CA ASP A 452 -10.81 2.44 -49.75
C ASP A 452 -11.08 1.55 -48.54
N ALA A 453 -11.11 2.07 -47.29
CA ALA A 453 -11.17 1.31 -46.04
C ALA A 453 -10.03 0.25 -45.89
N ASP A 454 -8.97 0.35 -46.70
CA ASP A 454 -7.83 -0.52 -46.59
C ASP A 454 -6.89 -0.08 -45.45
N LEU A 455 -6.51 -1.03 -44.61
CA LEU A 455 -5.51 -0.85 -43.56
C LEU A 455 -4.10 -0.86 -44.18
N VAL A 456 -3.37 0.24 -44.05
CA VAL A 456 -1.99 0.36 -44.50
C VAL A 456 -1.08 0.39 -43.28
N LEU A 457 -0.14 -0.53 -43.23
CA LEU A 457 0.83 -0.60 -42.12
C LEU A 457 1.72 0.66 -42.10
N ASP A 458 1.63 1.44 -41.02
CA ASP A 458 2.62 2.49 -40.73
C ASP A 458 3.83 1.85 -40.04
N SER A 459 4.90 1.63 -40.80
CA SER A 459 6.13 1.04 -40.27
C SER A 459 6.84 1.92 -39.24
N THR A 460 6.61 3.25 -39.25
CA THR A 460 7.27 4.19 -38.33
C THR A 460 6.62 4.21 -36.95
N LEU A 461 5.34 3.90 -36.89
CA LEU A 461 4.55 3.77 -35.65
C LEU A 461 4.42 2.31 -35.16
N SER A 462 4.90 1.38 -35.98
CA SER A 462 4.92 -0.05 -35.70
C SER A 462 6.25 -0.46 -35.08
N ASN A 463 6.19 -1.44 -34.16
CA ASN A 463 7.38 -1.93 -33.49
C ASN A 463 7.29 -3.43 -33.21
N VAL A 464 8.23 -4.18 -33.77
CA VAL A 464 8.41 -5.59 -33.46
C VAL A 464 9.80 -5.74 -32.86
N PHE A 465 9.83 -6.02 -31.56
CA PHE A 465 11.02 -5.93 -30.74
C PHE A 465 11.08 -7.07 -29.71
N GLU A 466 12.20 -7.77 -29.67
CA GLU A 466 12.54 -8.77 -28.66
C GLU A 466 13.74 -8.28 -27.83
N SER A 467 13.65 -8.37 -26.51
CA SER A 467 14.77 -8.09 -25.61
C SER A 467 14.96 -9.23 -24.62
N LYS A 468 16.16 -9.77 -24.56
CA LYS A 468 16.55 -10.86 -23.69
C LYS A 468 17.64 -10.41 -22.73
N ALA A 469 17.29 -10.22 -21.47
CA ALA A 469 18.25 -9.90 -20.41
C ALA A 469 18.60 -11.18 -19.63
N ARG A 470 19.87 -11.52 -19.58
CA ARG A 470 20.42 -12.60 -18.74
C ARG A 470 21.27 -11.99 -17.64
N THR A 471 20.89 -12.21 -16.40
CA THR A 471 21.61 -11.70 -15.23
C THR A 471 22.19 -12.86 -14.44
N GLN A 472 23.44 -12.73 -14.05
CA GLN A 472 24.11 -13.64 -13.09
C GLN A 472 24.71 -12.78 -11.98
N GLU A 473 24.48 -13.20 -10.75
CA GLU A 473 25.05 -12.55 -9.56
C GLU A 473 25.69 -13.58 -8.63
N TYR A 474 26.93 -13.33 -8.25
CA TYR A 474 27.68 -14.09 -7.26
C TYR A 474 27.89 -13.20 -6.06
N SER A 475 27.48 -13.62 -4.89
CA SER A 475 27.60 -12.82 -3.67
C SER A 475 28.27 -13.59 -2.55
N LEU A 476 29.16 -12.90 -1.83
CA LEU A 476 29.80 -13.36 -0.59
C LEU A 476 29.36 -12.43 0.53
N GLY A 477 28.75 -13.00 1.58
CA GLY A 477 28.26 -12.28 2.73
C GLY A 477 28.92 -12.74 4.03
N TYR A 478 28.99 -11.82 4.99
CA TYR A 478 29.39 -12.11 6.36
C TYR A 478 28.53 -11.29 7.33
N GLN A 479 27.97 -11.98 8.33
CA GLN A 479 27.22 -11.38 9.42
C GLN A 479 27.89 -11.71 10.75
N TRP A 480 27.97 -10.74 11.62
CA TRP A 480 28.43 -10.92 13.00
C TRP A 480 27.31 -10.47 13.95
N GLU A 481 26.84 -11.38 14.78
CA GLU A 481 25.77 -11.16 15.75
C GLU A 481 26.07 -11.88 17.04
N PRO A 482 26.59 -11.20 18.07
CA PRO A 482 26.95 -11.82 19.35
C PRO A 482 25.68 -12.20 20.13
N GLU A 483 25.76 -13.30 20.91
CA GLU A 483 24.66 -13.73 21.80
C GLU A 483 24.39 -12.69 22.91
N GLU A 484 25.44 -12.03 23.39
CA GLU A 484 25.37 -10.91 24.32
C GLU A 484 26.11 -9.72 23.72
N GLY A 485 25.42 -8.63 23.50
CA GLY A 485 26.00 -7.42 22.92
C GLY A 485 24.92 -6.57 22.21
N ASP A 486 25.17 -5.27 22.21
CA ASP A 486 24.22 -4.28 21.65
C ASP A 486 24.43 -4.06 20.15
N TRP A 487 25.53 -4.53 19.59
CA TRP A 487 25.93 -4.28 18.21
C TRP A 487 25.94 -5.55 17.39
N SER A 488 25.39 -5.47 16.17
CA SER A 488 25.58 -6.47 15.12
C SER A 488 25.80 -5.81 13.78
N PHE A 489 26.47 -6.51 12.86
CA PHE A 489 26.62 -6.01 11.49
C PHE A 489 26.47 -7.14 10.47
N SER A 490 26.06 -6.77 9.27
CA SER A 490 26.08 -7.64 8.09
C SER A 490 26.68 -6.91 6.90
N THR A 491 27.42 -7.63 6.08
CA THR A 491 28.00 -7.10 4.84
C THR A 491 27.91 -8.15 3.75
N ARG A 492 27.77 -7.70 2.51
CA ARG A 492 27.78 -8.55 1.32
C ARG A 492 28.44 -7.82 0.17
N LEU A 493 29.20 -8.56 -0.64
CA LEU A 493 29.72 -8.07 -1.91
C LEU A 493 29.17 -8.98 -3.02
N GLY A 494 28.38 -8.41 -3.88
CA GLY A 494 27.87 -9.03 -5.09
C GLY A 494 28.72 -8.64 -6.31
N ALA A 495 28.95 -9.58 -7.21
CA ALA A 495 29.46 -9.34 -8.54
C ALA A 495 28.38 -9.75 -9.53
N GLN A 496 27.85 -8.77 -10.26
CA GLN A 496 26.73 -8.94 -11.18
C GLN A 496 27.24 -8.78 -12.63
N ASN A 497 26.82 -9.69 -13.49
CA ASN A 497 26.97 -9.60 -14.95
C ASN A 497 25.59 -9.63 -15.60
N ILE A 498 25.29 -8.68 -16.49
CA ILE A 498 24.06 -8.61 -17.25
C ILE A 498 24.41 -8.61 -18.73
N ILE A 499 23.85 -9.56 -19.48
CA ILE A 499 23.93 -9.60 -20.94
C ILE A 499 22.55 -9.25 -21.48
N LEU A 500 22.47 -8.19 -22.26
CA LEU A 500 21.26 -7.69 -22.87
C LEU A 500 21.39 -7.88 -24.40
N ASP A 501 20.55 -8.73 -24.96
CA ASP A 501 20.41 -8.94 -26.40
C ASP A 501 19.09 -8.28 -26.84
N ASN A 502 19.13 -7.39 -27.82
CA ASN A 502 18.00 -6.67 -28.37
C ASN A 502 17.91 -6.87 -29.87
N ASP A 503 16.78 -7.37 -30.33
CA ASP A 503 16.46 -7.60 -31.73
C ASP A 503 15.21 -6.83 -32.13
N GLN A 504 15.29 -5.99 -33.17
CA GLN A 504 14.16 -5.21 -33.68
C GLN A 504 14.03 -5.41 -35.17
N SER A 505 12.83 -5.65 -35.68
CA SER A 505 12.51 -5.77 -37.08
C SER A 505 11.70 -4.60 -37.65
N LEU A 506 10.89 -3.93 -36.79
CA LEU A 506 10.19 -2.70 -37.15
C LEU A 506 10.49 -1.63 -36.07
N PRO A 507 10.54 -0.34 -36.42
CA PRO A 507 10.46 0.26 -37.78
C PRO A 507 11.68 0.01 -38.66
N GLY A 508 12.77 -0.43 -38.13
CA GLY A 508 13.99 -0.77 -38.81
C GLY A 508 14.73 -1.90 -38.12
N LEU A 509 15.62 -2.58 -38.89
CA LEU A 509 16.44 -3.65 -38.34
C LEU A 509 17.47 -3.10 -37.35
N LEU A 510 17.43 -3.61 -36.11
CA LEU A 510 18.44 -3.38 -35.08
C LEU A 510 18.78 -4.72 -34.43
N ASN A 511 20.07 -5.00 -34.29
CA ASN A 511 20.58 -6.11 -33.48
C ASN A 511 21.68 -5.53 -32.59
N ASP A 512 21.41 -5.46 -31.28
CA ASP A 512 22.32 -4.84 -30.32
C ASP A 512 22.56 -5.78 -29.13
N ARG A 513 23.82 -6.05 -28.84
CA ARG A 513 24.24 -6.84 -27.70
C ARG A 513 25.13 -6.05 -26.78
N ARG A 514 24.75 -5.95 -25.51
CA ARG A 514 25.47 -5.24 -24.47
C ARG A 514 25.75 -6.11 -23.28
N THR A 515 26.85 -5.83 -22.61
CA THR A 515 27.22 -6.48 -21.36
C THR A 515 27.50 -5.42 -20.32
N PHE A 516 26.94 -5.60 -19.15
CA PHE A 516 27.12 -4.69 -18.01
C PHE A 516 27.63 -5.49 -16.81
N ASP A 517 28.77 -5.09 -16.29
CA ASP A 517 29.36 -5.62 -15.07
C ASP A 517 29.19 -4.63 -13.92
N ALA A 518 28.85 -5.11 -12.73
CA ALA A 518 28.73 -4.29 -11.55
C ALA A 518 29.21 -5.00 -10.30
N LEU A 519 29.82 -4.25 -9.39
CA LEU A 519 29.98 -4.68 -8.02
C LEU A 519 28.86 -4.08 -7.18
N LEU A 520 28.22 -4.90 -6.35
CA LEU A 520 27.07 -4.54 -5.51
C LEU A 520 27.41 -4.69 -4.03
N PRO A 521 28.16 -3.76 -3.43
CA PRO A 521 28.41 -3.76 -2.01
C PRO A 521 27.15 -3.43 -1.21
N TYR A 522 26.98 -4.17 -0.12
CA TYR A 522 25.98 -3.94 0.92
C TYR A 522 26.64 -3.97 2.28
N ALA A 523 26.25 -3.08 3.18
CA ALA A 523 26.65 -3.09 4.58
C ALA A 523 25.51 -2.57 5.45
N ALA A 524 25.30 -3.19 6.62
CA ALA A 524 24.37 -2.71 7.62
C ALA A 524 24.93 -2.89 9.02
N VAL A 525 24.71 -1.90 9.88
CA VAL A 525 25.06 -1.90 11.29
C VAL A 525 23.79 -1.71 12.10
N PHE A 526 23.62 -2.53 13.11
CA PHE A 526 22.50 -2.52 14.04
C PHE A 526 23.01 -2.24 15.45
N TYR A 527 22.32 -1.34 16.15
CA TYR A 527 22.52 -1.09 17.57
C TYR A 527 21.20 -1.29 18.31
N GLU A 528 21.12 -2.34 19.10
CA GLU A 528 19.91 -2.80 19.77
C GLU A 528 20.20 -3.14 21.24
N PRO A 529 20.40 -2.13 22.13
CA PRO A 529 20.75 -2.37 23.52
C PRO A 529 19.64 -3.11 24.28
N VAL A 530 20.00 -4.18 24.97
CA VAL A 530 19.05 -5.02 25.73
C VAL A 530 18.38 -4.23 26.88
N SER A 531 19.05 -3.20 27.40
CA SER A 531 18.58 -2.43 28.55
C SER A 531 17.56 -1.34 28.21
N THR A 532 17.34 -1.02 26.93
CA THR A 532 16.48 0.08 26.48
C THR A 532 15.68 -0.31 25.24
N ASP A 533 14.50 0.32 25.08
CA ASP A 533 13.70 0.18 23.85
C ASP A 533 14.19 1.12 22.74
N PHE A 534 15.51 1.22 22.57
CA PHE A 534 16.16 2.01 21.52
C PHE A 534 16.74 1.10 20.46
N ARG A 535 16.57 1.47 19.19
CA ARG A 535 17.15 0.78 18.05
C ARG A 535 17.62 1.76 17.01
N LEU A 536 18.80 1.48 16.50
CA LEU A 536 19.40 2.19 15.37
C LEU A 536 19.83 1.16 14.33
N ARG A 537 19.39 1.35 13.10
CA ARG A 537 19.92 0.65 11.93
C ARG A 537 20.46 1.67 10.94
N VAL A 538 21.68 1.48 10.51
CA VAL A 538 22.28 2.22 9.40
C VAL A 538 22.67 1.23 8.32
N SER A 539 22.26 1.49 7.06
CA SER A 539 22.60 0.61 5.95
C SER A 539 23.05 1.40 4.73
N TYR A 540 23.98 0.79 4.01
CA TYR A 540 24.42 1.20 2.69
C TYR A 540 24.07 0.09 1.70
N THR A 541 23.37 0.45 0.61
CA THR A 541 22.95 -0.47 -0.44
C THR A 541 23.28 0.09 -1.79
N THR A 542 23.58 -0.78 -2.74
CA THR A 542 23.75 -0.43 -4.14
C THR A 542 22.82 -1.27 -5.00
N ALA A 543 22.40 -0.72 -6.14
CA ALA A 543 21.57 -1.41 -7.12
C ALA A 543 21.84 -0.90 -8.52
N THR A 544 21.60 -1.76 -9.50
CA THR A 544 21.64 -1.42 -10.94
C THR A 544 20.22 -1.47 -11.50
N ASP A 545 19.93 -0.56 -12.44
CA ASP A 545 18.67 -0.55 -13.18
C ASP A 545 18.97 -0.46 -14.68
N ILE A 546 18.56 -1.49 -15.42
CA ILE A 546 18.72 -1.55 -16.87
C ILE A 546 17.55 -0.81 -17.55
N PRO A 547 17.78 -0.18 -18.72
CA PRO A 547 16.71 0.47 -19.46
C PRO A 547 15.54 -0.47 -19.75
N SER A 548 14.33 0.07 -19.67
CA SER A 548 13.12 -0.67 -20.07
C SER A 548 13.02 -0.77 -21.60
N ILE A 549 12.18 -1.70 -22.09
CA ILE A 549 11.90 -1.80 -23.53
C ILE A 549 11.44 -0.47 -24.11
N GLY A 550 10.41 0.15 -23.53
CA GLY A 550 9.88 1.44 -24.00
C GLY A 550 10.90 2.55 -24.01
N GLN A 551 11.99 2.45 -23.21
CA GLN A 551 13.10 3.37 -23.24
C GLN A 551 14.12 3.06 -24.35
N LEU A 552 14.21 1.82 -24.82
CA LEU A 552 15.18 1.41 -25.85
C LEU A 552 14.60 1.45 -27.27
N GLN A 553 13.30 1.27 -27.44
CA GLN A 553 12.62 1.16 -28.74
C GLN A 553 12.64 2.49 -29.51
N GLN A 554 13.09 2.45 -30.76
CA GLN A 554 13.10 3.63 -31.65
C GLN A 554 11.75 3.89 -32.35
N VAL A 555 10.65 3.53 -31.73
CA VAL A 555 9.31 3.78 -32.27
C VAL A 555 8.76 5.10 -31.71
N VAL A 556 8.00 5.82 -32.52
CA VAL A 556 7.28 7.02 -32.06
C VAL A 556 5.92 6.62 -31.49
N PHE A 557 5.68 6.97 -30.26
CA PHE A 557 4.37 6.81 -29.62
C PHE A 557 3.57 8.09 -29.81
N ASN A 558 2.45 8.00 -30.49
CA ASN A 558 1.57 9.11 -30.88
C ASN A 558 0.19 9.05 -30.22
N SER A 559 0.05 8.34 -29.10
CA SER A 559 -1.21 8.26 -28.35
C SER A 559 -1.81 9.63 -28.00
N ASN A 560 -0.98 10.66 -27.95
CA ASN A 560 -1.41 12.06 -28.03
C ASN A 560 -0.54 12.74 -29.07
N PRO A 561 -1.10 13.14 -30.22
CA PRO A 561 -0.33 13.72 -31.33
C PRO A 561 0.40 15.04 -30.99
N LEU A 562 0.01 15.73 -29.93
CA LEU A 562 0.72 16.93 -29.46
C LEU A 562 1.90 16.59 -28.54
N LEU A 563 1.89 15.38 -27.94
CA LEU A 563 2.84 14.95 -26.90
C LEU A 563 3.47 13.63 -27.30
N LEU A 564 4.37 13.66 -28.26
CA LEU A 564 5.04 12.47 -28.79
C LEU A 564 6.13 11.98 -27.84
N SER A 565 6.42 10.67 -27.89
CA SER A 565 7.57 10.10 -27.21
C SER A 565 8.24 9.04 -28.05
N THR A 566 9.54 8.83 -27.82
CA THR A 566 10.33 7.79 -28.48
C THR A 566 11.39 7.26 -27.52
N GLY A 567 11.90 6.06 -27.76
CA GLY A 567 13.00 5.52 -26.98
C GLY A 567 14.37 5.94 -27.49
N ASN A 568 15.39 5.38 -26.85
CA ASN A 568 16.80 5.62 -27.12
C ASN A 568 17.60 4.33 -26.94
N PRO A 569 18.05 3.67 -28.02
CA PRO A 569 18.79 2.41 -27.92
C PRO A 569 20.19 2.58 -27.30
N ASP A 570 20.72 3.82 -27.21
CA ASP A 570 22.06 4.09 -26.69
C ASP A 570 22.12 4.23 -25.16
N LEU A 571 21.04 3.93 -24.44
CA LEU A 571 21.00 4.05 -22.99
C LEU A 571 21.93 3.05 -22.31
N ASN A 572 22.66 3.53 -21.30
CA ASN A 572 23.37 2.73 -20.34
C ASN A 572 22.51 2.41 -19.13
N ARG A 573 22.91 1.41 -18.33
CA ARG A 573 22.32 1.11 -17.04
C ARG A 573 22.50 2.27 -16.07
N SER A 574 21.56 2.50 -15.18
CA SER A 574 21.74 3.37 -14.02
C SER A 574 22.31 2.57 -12.84
N TYR A 575 23.14 3.22 -12.01
CA TYR A 575 23.68 2.64 -10.79
C TYR A 575 23.39 3.56 -9.61
N SER A 576 22.78 3.02 -8.57
CA SER A 576 22.38 3.79 -7.40
C SER A 576 23.17 3.41 -6.14
N HIS A 577 23.47 4.42 -5.33
CA HIS A 577 24.02 4.33 -3.98
C HIS A 577 23.00 4.87 -3.00
N THR A 578 22.59 4.07 -2.02
CA THR A 578 21.65 4.50 -0.99
C THR A 578 22.24 4.29 0.40
N VAL A 579 22.29 5.35 1.20
CA VAL A 579 22.54 5.29 2.63
C VAL A 579 21.25 5.56 3.36
N SER A 580 20.85 4.70 4.29
CA SER A 580 19.65 4.91 5.09
C SER A 580 19.94 4.70 6.58
N ALA A 581 19.20 5.46 7.40
CA ALA A 581 19.23 5.34 8.85
C ALA A 581 17.81 5.24 9.40
N ARG A 582 17.58 4.33 10.34
CA ARG A 582 16.32 4.14 11.05
C ARG A 582 16.56 4.19 12.53
N ILE A 583 15.72 4.95 13.23
CA ILE A 583 15.75 5.09 14.69
C ILE A 583 14.36 4.75 15.22
N ILE A 584 14.31 3.87 16.21
CA ILE A 584 13.10 3.58 16.99
C ILE A 584 13.47 3.78 18.46
N ALA A 585 12.71 4.58 19.17
CA ALA A 585 12.85 4.78 20.60
C ALA A 585 11.46 4.84 21.25
N ASN A 586 11.19 3.93 22.15
CA ASN A 586 9.92 3.88 22.84
C ASN A 586 10.15 3.98 24.35
N ASP A 587 9.18 4.61 25.04
CA ASP A 587 9.10 4.59 26.49
C ASP A 587 7.76 3.96 26.88
N PRO A 588 7.73 2.64 27.16
CA PRO A 588 6.49 1.93 27.49
C PRO A 588 5.81 2.48 28.75
N ARG A 589 6.59 2.97 29.73
CA ARG A 589 6.09 3.49 31.00
C ARG A 589 5.27 4.75 30.83
N ASN A 590 5.76 5.65 29.97
CA ASN A 590 5.08 6.90 29.65
C ASN A 590 4.22 6.80 28.38
N SER A 591 4.20 5.64 27.70
CA SER A 591 3.50 5.43 26.43
C SER A 591 3.91 6.41 25.33
N ASN A 592 5.17 6.88 25.34
CA ASN A 592 5.75 7.70 24.29
C ASN A 592 6.41 6.78 23.25
N GLY A 593 6.38 7.20 21.99
CA GLY A 593 7.05 6.51 20.93
C GLY A 593 7.65 7.50 19.92
N PHE A 594 8.93 7.29 19.60
CA PHE A 594 9.63 8.04 18.57
C PHE A 594 10.09 7.09 17.47
N PHE A 595 9.88 7.52 16.24
CA PHE A 595 10.38 6.86 15.04
C PHE A 595 10.98 7.90 14.10
N SER A 596 12.13 7.58 13.48
CA SER A 596 12.70 8.39 12.41
C SER A 596 13.31 7.49 11.34
N TYR A 597 13.13 7.87 10.08
CA TYR A 597 13.76 7.28 8.91
C TYR A 597 14.39 8.38 8.08
N MET A 598 15.63 8.17 7.63
CA MET A 598 16.38 9.05 6.76
C MET A 598 17.00 8.22 5.64
N ALA A 599 17.00 8.73 4.43
CA ALA A 599 17.66 8.10 3.30
C ALA A 599 18.24 9.16 2.36
N PHE A 600 19.43 8.86 1.86
CA PHE A 600 20.10 9.61 0.79
C PHE A 600 20.41 8.64 -0.35
N THR A 601 20.01 9.00 -1.57
CA THR A 601 20.26 8.21 -2.78
C THR A 601 20.90 9.08 -3.84
N SER A 602 22.00 8.60 -4.43
CA SER A 602 22.66 9.21 -5.59
C SER A 602 22.67 8.19 -6.73
N ASN A 603 22.43 8.67 -7.95
CA ASN A 603 22.41 7.84 -9.14
C ASN A 603 23.51 8.26 -10.11
N ASN A 604 24.33 7.30 -10.54
CA ASN A 604 25.23 7.43 -11.67
C ASN A 604 24.49 6.96 -12.93
N ASP A 605 24.73 7.63 -14.07
CA ASP A 605 24.08 7.33 -15.36
C ASP A 605 22.54 7.26 -15.24
N PHE A 606 21.97 8.22 -14.49
CA PHE A 606 20.51 8.33 -14.33
C PHE A 606 19.82 8.42 -15.70
N ILE A 607 18.80 7.60 -15.91
CA ILE A 607 17.97 7.68 -17.11
C ILE A 607 16.93 8.78 -16.90
N GLY A 608 17.26 9.99 -17.36
CA GLY A 608 16.38 11.15 -17.35
C GLY A 608 15.68 11.35 -18.69
N THR A 609 15.13 12.54 -18.90
CA THR A 609 14.38 12.90 -20.12
C THR A 609 15.04 14.03 -20.89
N SER A 610 14.96 13.94 -22.21
CA SER A 610 15.23 15.03 -23.14
C SER A 610 13.93 15.36 -23.88
N THR A 611 13.40 16.55 -23.67
CA THR A 611 12.16 17.03 -24.32
C THR A 611 12.50 18.15 -25.28
N GLN A 612 12.12 18.00 -26.54
CA GLN A 612 12.20 19.06 -27.55
C GLN A 612 10.78 19.55 -27.84
N ILE A 613 10.60 20.85 -27.76
CA ILE A 613 9.32 21.54 -27.98
C ILE A 613 9.47 22.41 -29.22
N ALA A 614 8.67 22.13 -30.23
CA ALA A 614 8.69 22.87 -31.49
C ALA A 614 7.99 24.22 -31.32
N SER A 615 8.64 25.29 -31.80
CA SER A 615 8.08 26.64 -31.89
C SER A 615 8.56 27.32 -33.15
N GLU A 616 7.99 28.46 -33.53
CA GLU A 616 8.45 29.25 -34.68
C GLU A 616 9.93 29.65 -34.55
N ASN A 617 10.36 29.95 -33.30
CA ASN A 617 11.74 30.35 -33.00
C ASN A 617 12.69 29.16 -32.78
N ASN A 618 12.15 27.98 -32.53
CA ASN A 618 12.90 26.74 -32.33
C ASN A 618 12.22 25.59 -33.09
N PRO A 619 12.33 25.54 -34.43
CA PRO A 619 11.73 24.49 -35.21
C PRO A 619 12.43 23.16 -34.96
N VAL A 620 11.65 22.10 -34.71
CA VAL A 620 12.12 20.73 -34.55
C VAL A 620 11.69 19.94 -35.78
N ALA A 621 12.63 19.27 -36.42
CA ALA A 621 12.34 18.53 -37.63
C ALA A 621 11.24 17.46 -37.40
N GLY A 622 10.24 17.43 -38.26
CA GLY A 622 9.12 16.51 -38.18
C GLY A 622 8.02 16.90 -37.17
N LEU A 623 8.15 18.03 -36.46
CA LEU A 623 7.15 18.53 -35.53
C LEU A 623 6.51 19.83 -36.00
N GLN A 624 5.20 19.97 -35.73
CA GLN A 624 4.48 21.23 -35.89
C GLN A 624 4.65 22.10 -34.65
N SER A 625 4.44 23.40 -34.81
CA SER A 625 4.54 24.38 -33.70
C SER A 625 3.61 23.97 -32.53
N GLY A 626 4.19 23.90 -31.32
CA GLY A 626 3.51 23.46 -30.09
C GLY A 626 3.45 21.96 -29.90
N GLN A 627 3.88 21.14 -30.85
CA GLN A 627 4.13 19.73 -30.60
C GLN A 627 5.45 19.54 -29.84
N GLN A 628 5.55 18.47 -29.11
CA GLN A 628 6.78 18.08 -28.41
C GLN A 628 7.09 16.60 -28.60
N ILE A 629 8.38 16.28 -28.50
CA ILE A 629 8.89 14.92 -28.46
C ILE A 629 9.80 14.74 -27.25
N THR A 630 9.57 13.68 -26.50
CA THR A 630 10.37 13.32 -25.31
C THR A 630 11.07 12.00 -25.56
N ARG A 631 12.38 11.93 -25.23
CA ARG A 631 13.17 10.70 -25.28
C ARG A 631 14.00 10.51 -24.01
N PRO A 632 14.26 9.29 -23.56
CA PRO A 632 15.12 9.02 -22.43
C PRO A 632 16.60 9.24 -22.79
N VAL A 633 17.39 9.76 -21.83
CA VAL A 633 18.84 9.98 -21.98
C VAL A 633 19.55 9.72 -20.65
N ASN A 634 20.81 9.26 -20.70
CA ASN A 634 21.60 9.15 -19.47
C ASN A 634 22.12 10.53 -19.06
N LEU A 635 21.90 10.90 -17.80
CA LEU A 635 22.28 12.16 -17.20
C LEU A 635 23.00 11.93 -15.87
N SER A 636 23.93 12.83 -15.56
CA SER A 636 24.63 12.83 -14.26
C SER A 636 24.08 13.89 -13.33
N GLY A 637 24.23 13.68 -12.02
CA GLY A 637 23.90 14.65 -10.97
C GLY A 637 22.50 14.48 -10.38
N ARG A 638 21.85 13.32 -10.55
CA ARG A 638 20.61 13.02 -9.82
C ARG A 638 20.92 12.55 -8.42
N TRP A 639 20.32 13.18 -7.41
CA TRP A 639 20.29 12.67 -6.05
C TRP A 639 19.02 13.11 -5.31
N ASN A 640 18.64 12.35 -4.30
CA ASN A 640 17.54 12.72 -3.43
C ASN A 640 17.87 12.40 -1.97
N SER A 641 17.29 13.18 -1.08
CA SER A 641 17.33 12.96 0.37
C SER A 641 15.92 13.07 0.93
N ARG A 642 15.56 12.12 1.80
CA ARG A 642 14.29 12.17 2.51
C ARG A 642 14.50 11.87 3.99
N ALA A 643 13.81 12.62 4.83
CA ALA A 643 13.76 12.38 6.26
C ALA A 643 12.30 12.40 6.73
N PHE A 644 11.95 11.51 7.63
CA PHE A 644 10.65 11.44 8.25
C PHE A 644 10.81 11.20 9.74
N GLY A 645 10.04 11.90 10.56
CA GLY A 645 9.99 11.73 12.01
C GLY A 645 8.55 11.66 12.50
N TYR A 646 8.31 10.77 13.44
CA TYR A 646 7.04 10.61 14.16
C TYR A 646 7.31 10.60 15.65
N TYR A 647 6.51 11.35 16.41
CA TYR A 647 6.50 11.33 17.87
C TYR A 647 5.09 11.20 18.39
N GLY A 648 4.79 10.10 19.08
CA GLY A 648 3.52 9.83 19.73
C GLY A 648 3.62 10.03 21.24
N PHE A 649 2.65 10.70 21.85
CA PHE A 649 2.64 11.02 23.28
C PHE A 649 1.23 11.01 23.86
N PRO A 650 1.06 10.55 25.11
CA PRO A 650 -0.22 10.61 25.81
C PRO A 650 -0.45 11.99 26.41
N MET A 651 -1.71 12.41 26.40
CA MET A 651 -2.19 13.62 27.05
C MET A 651 -3.29 13.26 28.05
N PHE A 652 -3.48 14.07 29.09
CA PHE A 652 -4.53 13.91 30.10
C PHE A 652 -4.59 12.50 30.71
N LYS A 653 -3.44 11.98 31.16
CA LYS A 653 -3.27 10.61 31.68
C LYS A 653 -3.68 9.52 30.66
N GLY A 654 -3.33 9.73 29.37
CA GLY A 654 -3.60 8.78 28.29
C GLY A 654 -5.04 8.78 27.75
N LYS A 655 -5.90 9.69 28.21
CA LYS A 655 -7.26 9.85 27.66
C LYS A 655 -7.29 10.41 26.25
N ILE A 656 -6.25 11.11 25.84
CA ILE A 656 -6.04 11.58 24.49
C ILE A 656 -4.64 11.14 24.06
N LYS A 657 -4.51 10.65 22.85
CA LYS A 657 -3.23 10.35 22.21
C LYS A 657 -2.90 11.47 21.24
N GLY A 658 -1.75 12.12 21.47
CA GLY A 658 -1.18 13.12 20.57
C GLY A 658 -0.16 12.49 19.63
N SER A 659 -0.02 13.03 18.44
CA SER A 659 1.05 12.67 17.51
C SER A 659 1.56 13.88 16.75
N LEU A 660 2.86 13.95 16.57
CA LEU A 660 3.54 14.94 15.74
C LEU A 660 4.29 14.21 14.64
N ARG A 661 4.17 14.67 13.40
CA ARG A 661 4.88 14.13 12.24
C ARG A 661 5.56 15.26 11.50
N ALA A 662 6.80 15.03 11.11
CA ALA A 662 7.56 15.93 10.28
C ALA A 662 8.21 15.14 9.14
N GLY A 663 8.11 15.67 7.94
CA GLY A 663 8.74 15.10 6.75
C GLY A 663 9.55 16.17 6.02
N LEU A 664 10.63 15.76 5.41
CA LEU A 664 11.45 16.59 4.55
C LEU A 664 11.91 15.75 3.37
N SER A 665 11.67 16.23 2.17
CA SER A 665 12.25 15.64 0.97
C SER A 665 12.93 16.73 0.16
N TYR A 666 14.12 16.41 -0.35
CA TYR A 666 14.86 17.24 -1.28
C TYR A 666 15.34 16.37 -2.43
N GLU A 667 15.16 16.85 -3.66
CA GLU A 667 15.54 16.13 -4.86
C GLU A 667 16.13 17.07 -5.91
N GLU A 668 17.26 16.65 -6.50
CA GLU A 668 17.83 17.25 -7.71
C GLU A 668 17.63 16.29 -8.87
N THR A 669 16.88 16.72 -9.87
CA THR A 669 16.58 15.92 -11.06
C THR A 669 17.03 16.64 -12.32
N PRO A 670 18.07 16.12 -13.01
CA PRO A 670 18.52 16.67 -14.28
C PRO A 670 17.62 16.22 -15.43
N SER A 671 17.44 17.11 -16.41
CA SER A 671 16.76 16.87 -17.69
C SER A 671 17.39 17.71 -18.79
N LEU A 672 17.03 17.43 -20.05
CA LEU A 672 17.32 18.31 -21.18
C LEU A 672 16.01 18.90 -21.71
N ILE A 673 15.98 20.21 -21.94
CA ILE A 673 14.88 20.92 -22.59
C ILE A 673 15.44 21.65 -23.78
N ASN A 674 14.98 21.32 -24.99
CA ASN A 674 15.54 21.83 -26.23
C ASN A 674 17.06 21.67 -26.28
N LEU A 675 17.58 20.54 -25.79
CA LEU A 675 18.98 20.13 -25.68
C LEU A 675 19.82 20.94 -24.65
N GLU A 676 19.23 21.87 -23.92
CA GLU A 676 19.86 22.56 -22.81
C GLU A 676 19.58 21.86 -21.48
N LYS A 677 20.60 21.77 -20.61
CA LYS A 677 20.49 21.08 -19.31
C LYS A 677 19.71 21.93 -18.33
N ASN A 678 18.62 21.34 -17.79
CA ASN A 678 17.89 21.85 -16.64
C ASN A 678 18.12 20.95 -15.43
N ILE A 679 18.27 21.53 -14.24
CA ILE A 679 18.23 20.80 -12.96
C ILE A 679 17.03 21.35 -12.18
N ALA A 680 16.06 20.50 -11.94
CA ALA A 680 14.94 20.82 -11.08
C ALA A 680 15.30 20.46 -9.63
N ASN A 681 15.36 21.49 -8.77
CA ASN A 681 15.60 21.37 -7.33
C ASN A 681 14.27 21.44 -6.59
N THR A 682 13.82 20.31 -6.07
CA THR A 682 12.53 20.20 -5.38
C THR A 682 12.72 20.05 -3.87
N LEU A 683 12.16 20.97 -3.09
CA LEU A 683 12.14 20.94 -1.63
C LEU A 683 10.70 20.78 -1.15
N SER A 684 10.42 19.74 -0.35
CA SER A 684 9.08 19.45 0.14
C SER A 684 9.07 19.12 1.64
N PRO A 685 9.04 20.13 2.54
CA PRO A 685 8.75 19.92 3.96
C PRO A 685 7.25 19.73 4.22
N GLY A 686 6.94 18.85 5.16
CA GLY A 686 5.59 18.60 5.65
C GLY A 686 5.56 18.52 7.18
N LEU A 687 4.51 19.05 7.80
CA LEU A 687 4.27 18.97 9.23
C LEU A 687 2.82 18.60 9.47
N SER A 688 2.56 17.68 10.39
CA SER A 688 1.19 17.40 10.83
C SER A 688 1.11 17.05 12.31
N ILE A 689 -0.02 17.41 12.92
CA ILE A 689 -0.37 17.10 14.29
C ILE A 689 -1.68 16.33 14.31
N GLY A 690 -1.74 15.30 15.14
CA GLY A 690 -2.92 14.44 15.30
C GLY A 690 -3.31 14.27 16.75
N PHE A 691 -4.62 14.14 16.97
CA PHE A 691 -5.20 13.82 18.29
C PHE A 691 -6.25 12.74 18.12
N ALA A 692 -6.14 11.67 18.89
CA ALA A 692 -7.11 10.58 18.92
C ALA A 692 -7.66 10.36 20.33
N SER A 693 -8.96 10.13 20.44
CA SER A 693 -9.62 9.84 21.73
C SER A 693 -9.22 8.48 22.28
N ASN A 694 -9.13 8.38 23.60
CA ASN A 694 -9.05 7.15 24.37
C ASN A 694 -9.91 7.28 25.65
N LEU A 695 -11.05 7.99 25.51
CA LEU A 695 -11.91 8.40 26.63
C LEU A 695 -12.80 7.25 27.10
N SER A 696 -13.58 6.69 26.21
CA SER A 696 -14.57 5.64 26.48
C SER A 696 -14.84 4.81 25.23
N ASP A 697 -15.62 3.76 25.38
CA ASP A 697 -16.15 2.91 24.30
C ASP A 697 -17.38 3.53 23.61
N GLU A 698 -17.89 4.66 24.12
CA GLU A 698 -19.04 5.34 23.56
C GLU A 698 -18.67 6.55 22.70
N VAL A 699 -17.50 7.16 22.95
CA VAL A 699 -17.05 8.37 22.25
C VAL A 699 -15.73 8.11 21.58
N ASP A 700 -15.69 8.33 20.29
CA ASP A 700 -14.50 8.26 19.46
C ASP A 700 -14.32 9.53 18.64
N PHE A 701 -13.13 10.10 18.66
CA PHE A 701 -12.77 11.17 17.75
C PHE A 701 -11.31 11.07 17.32
N ASN A 702 -11.06 11.54 16.11
CA ASN A 702 -9.72 11.67 15.53
C ASN A 702 -9.65 12.99 14.77
N ILE A 703 -8.65 13.80 15.09
CA ILE A 703 -8.40 15.08 14.43
C ILE A 703 -6.95 15.05 13.94
N ASN A 704 -6.75 15.26 12.64
CA ASN A 704 -5.42 15.44 12.05
C ASN A 704 -5.40 16.73 11.27
N SER A 705 -4.38 17.54 11.48
CA SER A 705 -4.15 18.76 10.72
C SER A 705 -2.71 18.80 10.25
N GLY A 706 -2.51 19.13 8.99
CA GLY A 706 -1.18 19.16 8.40
C GLY A 706 -1.05 20.20 7.30
N MET A 707 0.19 20.56 7.04
CA MET A 707 0.61 21.43 5.95
C MET A 707 1.76 20.78 5.20
N ASN A 708 1.69 20.79 3.87
CA ASN A 708 2.80 20.50 3.00
C ASN A 708 3.17 21.76 2.22
N TYR A 709 4.44 22.04 2.13
CA TYR A 709 5.02 23.10 1.32
C TYR A 709 5.83 22.45 0.21
N GLY A 710 5.69 22.93 -1.00
CA GLY A 710 6.51 22.52 -2.13
C GLY A 710 7.18 23.74 -2.74
N ARG A 711 8.48 23.63 -2.99
CA ARG A 711 9.25 24.65 -3.70
C ARG A 711 10.10 23.98 -4.75
N ILE A 712 10.01 24.51 -5.97
CA ILE A 712 10.79 24.03 -7.09
C ILE A 712 11.57 25.19 -7.67
N ARG A 713 12.84 24.94 -7.94
CA ARG A 713 13.73 25.85 -8.64
C ARG A 713 14.37 25.15 -9.82
N ASN A 714 14.39 25.86 -10.95
CA ASN A 714 14.91 25.37 -12.20
C ASN A 714 16.15 26.18 -12.58
N THR A 715 17.24 25.53 -12.98
CA THR A 715 18.47 26.21 -13.37
C THR A 715 18.39 26.84 -14.74
N LEU A 716 17.47 26.40 -15.58
CA LEU A 716 17.33 26.85 -16.96
C LEU A 716 16.46 28.13 -17.07
N ASN A 717 15.45 28.26 -16.22
CA ASN A 717 14.51 29.37 -16.27
C ASN A 717 13.94 29.64 -14.86
N ASP A 718 14.41 30.72 -14.22
CA ASP A 718 13.96 31.15 -12.90
C ASP A 718 12.48 31.59 -12.90
N ALA A 719 11.94 32.03 -14.05
CA ALA A 719 10.51 32.37 -14.17
C ALA A 719 9.59 31.15 -14.03
N ALA A 720 10.13 29.95 -14.20
CA ALA A 720 9.42 28.69 -13.96
C ALA A 720 9.52 28.19 -12.51
N ASP A 721 10.21 28.94 -11.64
CA ASP A 721 10.24 28.65 -10.21
C ASP A 721 8.85 28.75 -9.62
N ASN A 722 8.51 27.82 -8.74
CA ASN A 722 7.18 27.77 -8.18
C ASN A 722 7.20 27.37 -6.70
N GLU A 723 6.26 27.95 -5.96
CA GLU A 723 6.01 27.63 -4.55
C GLU A 723 4.53 27.38 -4.36
N PHE A 724 4.20 26.28 -3.67
CA PHE A 724 2.82 25.97 -3.36
C PHE A 724 2.68 25.46 -1.92
N ARG A 725 1.48 25.55 -1.41
CA ARG A 725 1.13 25.08 -0.06
C ARG A 725 -0.19 24.32 -0.12
N THR A 726 -0.23 23.19 0.55
CA THR A 726 -1.48 22.45 0.78
C THR A 726 -1.70 22.29 2.27
N TYR A 727 -2.91 22.61 2.70
CA TYR A 727 -3.37 22.44 4.07
C TYR A 727 -4.44 21.36 4.06
N SER A 728 -4.38 20.43 4.99
CA SER A 728 -5.43 19.43 5.15
C SER A 728 -5.76 19.27 6.62
N THR A 729 -7.04 19.36 6.95
CA THR A 729 -7.53 19.08 8.30
C THR A 729 -8.67 18.10 8.19
N THR A 730 -8.55 16.94 8.84
CA THR A 730 -9.60 15.93 8.96
C THR A 730 -10.05 15.84 10.41
N ALA A 731 -11.35 15.83 10.65
CA ALA A 731 -11.94 15.63 11.96
C ALA A 731 -13.07 14.61 11.85
N ASN A 732 -12.91 13.48 12.53
CA ASN A 732 -13.90 12.43 12.61
C ASN A 732 -14.42 12.37 14.03
N PHE A 733 -15.72 12.28 14.21
CA PHE A 733 -16.36 12.14 15.51
C PHE A 733 -17.44 11.07 15.44
N LYS A 734 -17.50 10.22 16.46
CA LYS A 734 -18.49 9.17 16.62
C LYS A 734 -18.95 9.09 18.06
N TRP A 735 -20.25 9.09 18.27
CA TRP A 735 -20.88 8.90 19.58
C TRP A 735 -21.91 7.78 19.50
N GLN A 736 -21.69 6.76 20.32
CA GLN A 736 -22.51 5.54 20.37
C GLN A 736 -22.86 5.18 21.82
N PRO A 737 -23.81 5.88 22.45
CA PRO A 737 -24.24 5.55 23.81
C PRO A 737 -24.86 4.15 23.87
N LYS A 738 -24.80 3.54 25.05
CA LYS A 738 -25.27 2.15 25.32
C LYS A 738 -26.74 1.94 24.97
N TRP A 739 -27.58 2.99 24.98
CA TRP A 739 -29.00 2.85 24.63
C TRP A 739 -29.27 2.71 23.12
N GLY A 740 -28.30 2.88 22.24
CA GLY A 740 -28.40 2.44 20.85
C GLY A 740 -28.29 3.53 19.80
N LEU A 741 -28.31 4.84 20.14
CA LEU A 741 -28.09 5.90 19.18
C LEU A 741 -26.66 5.79 18.58
N SER A 742 -26.50 6.17 17.33
CA SER A 742 -25.20 6.32 16.67
C SER A 742 -25.21 7.67 15.94
N ILE A 743 -24.30 8.55 16.31
CA ILE A 743 -24.07 9.82 15.60
C ILE A 743 -22.63 9.80 15.10
N GLU A 744 -22.44 10.03 13.83
CA GLU A 744 -21.13 10.08 13.20
C GLU A 744 -21.03 11.33 12.33
N THR A 745 -19.86 11.94 12.30
CA THR A 745 -19.59 13.04 11.40
C THR A 745 -18.11 13.07 11.00
N ASP A 746 -17.85 13.33 9.74
CA ASP A 746 -16.53 13.44 9.16
C ASP A 746 -16.42 14.77 8.44
N LEU A 747 -15.42 15.55 8.76
CA LEU A 747 -15.12 16.82 8.13
C LEU A 747 -13.70 16.80 7.59
N THR A 748 -13.54 17.13 6.32
CA THR A 748 -12.23 17.29 5.68
C THR A 748 -12.15 18.66 5.03
N TYR A 749 -11.28 19.51 5.54
CA TYR A 749 -10.93 20.77 4.90
C TYR A 749 -9.64 20.59 4.10
N THR A 750 -9.62 21.06 2.87
CA THR A 750 -8.42 21.12 2.01
C THR A 750 -8.27 22.55 1.48
N GLY A 751 -7.09 23.13 1.68
CA GLY A 751 -6.73 24.44 1.16
C GLY A 751 -5.49 24.32 0.28
N ASN A 752 -5.52 24.99 -0.88
CA ASN A 752 -4.41 25.05 -1.83
C ASN A 752 -4.06 26.51 -2.11
N ALA A 753 -2.77 26.81 -2.19
CA ALA A 753 -2.25 28.13 -2.51
C ALA A 753 -0.98 28.00 -3.37
N GLY A 754 -0.80 28.91 -4.34
CA GLY A 754 0.34 28.90 -5.27
C GLY A 754 0.12 27.98 -6.48
N LEU A 755 -1.12 27.53 -6.74
CA LEU A 755 -1.49 26.80 -7.95
C LEU A 755 -1.82 27.79 -9.09
N SER A 756 -1.97 27.26 -10.30
CA SER A 756 -2.37 28.05 -11.46
C SER A 756 -3.79 28.61 -11.30
N ASP A 757 -4.13 29.64 -12.08
CA ASP A 757 -5.47 30.25 -12.05
C ASP A 757 -6.57 29.20 -12.26
N GLY A 758 -7.61 29.27 -11.42
CA GLY A 758 -8.71 28.30 -11.43
C GLY A 758 -8.45 27.01 -10.63
N PHE A 759 -7.23 26.78 -10.12
CA PHE A 759 -6.88 25.62 -9.28
C PHE A 759 -6.63 25.97 -7.81
N ASN A 760 -6.48 27.24 -7.46
CA ASN A 760 -6.37 27.70 -6.06
C ASN A 760 -7.74 27.65 -5.37
N VAL A 761 -8.23 26.45 -5.09
CA VAL A 761 -9.55 26.24 -4.50
C VAL A 761 -9.42 25.65 -3.12
N ASN A 762 -10.10 26.29 -2.16
CA ASN A 762 -10.29 25.75 -0.81
C ASN A 762 -11.66 25.12 -0.71
N TYR A 763 -11.77 23.93 -0.17
CA TYR A 763 -13.02 23.22 -0.06
C TYR A 763 -13.13 22.43 1.23
N THR A 764 -14.37 22.23 1.66
CA THR A 764 -14.70 21.44 2.84
C THR A 764 -15.69 20.34 2.44
N VAL A 765 -15.30 19.09 2.64
CA VAL A 765 -16.20 17.95 2.53
C VAL A 765 -16.70 17.62 3.92
N TRP A 766 -18.01 17.73 4.13
CA TRP A 766 -18.65 17.43 5.40
C TRP A 766 -19.68 16.33 5.21
N ASN A 767 -19.48 15.21 5.92
CA ASN A 767 -20.38 14.07 5.95
C ASN A 767 -20.96 13.94 7.35
N ALA A 768 -22.22 13.53 7.46
CA ALA A 768 -22.85 13.27 8.75
C ALA A 768 -23.86 12.12 8.65
N GLY A 769 -24.01 11.38 9.72
CA GLY A 769 -24.94 10.26 9.81
C GLY A 769 -25.56 10.12 11.19
N ILE A 770 -26.82 9.73 11.21
CA ILE A 770 -27.57 9.36 12.40
C ILE A 770 -28.10 7.94 12.22
N GLY A 771 -27.93 7.11 13.22
CA GLY A 771 -28.37 5.72 13.21
C GLY A 771 -28.95 5.30 14.55
N TYR A 772 -29.64 4.17 14.53
CA TYR A 772 -30.13 3.52 15.75
C TYR A 772 -29.86 2.02 15.68
N ARG A 773 -29.34 1.48 16.76
CA ARG A 773 -29.04 0.05 16.91
C ARG A 773 -30.18 -0.64 17.66
N PHE A 774 -30.84 -1.52 16.92
CA PHE A 774 -31.97 -2.30 17.39
C PHE A 774 -31.53 -3.62 18.05
N LEU A 775 -32.47 -4.31 18.65
CA LEU A 775 -32.34 -5.57 19.37
C LEU A 775 -31.58 -5.37 20.72
N GLU A 776 -31.80 -6.25 21.66
CA GLU A 776 -31.05 -6.25 22.93
C GLU A 776 -29.54 -6.41 22.70
N SER A 777 -29.17 -7.20 21.67
CA SER A 777 -27.78 -7.44 21.29
C SER A 777 -27.11 -6.27 20.55
N LYS A 778 -27.85 -5.19 20.19
CA LYS A 778 -27.38 -4.03 19.39
C LYS A 778 -26.72 -4.40 18.06
N ARG A 779 -27.13 -5.53 17.45
CA ARG A 779 -26.49 -6.09 16.26
C ARG A 779 -27.10 -5.63 14.93
N LEU A 780 -28.29 -5.05 14.95
CA LEU A 780 -28.95 -4.50 13.78
C LEU A 780 -28.94 -2.97 13.88
N GLU A 781 -28.33 -2.29 12.93
CA GLU A 781 -28.28 -0.83 12.86
C GLU A 781 -28.99 -0.36 11.59
N ALA A 782 -29.88 0.62 11.74
CA ALA A 782 -30.38 1.43 10.63
C ALA A 782 -29.73 2.80 10.71
N LYS A 783 -29.15 3.27 9.62
CA LYS A 783 -28.43 4.55 9.55
C LYS A 783 -28.85 5.34 8.33
N LEU A 784 -29.09 6.65 8.54
CA LEU A 784 -29.21 7.64 7.49
C LEU A 784 -27.93 8.44 7.43
N TRP A 785 -27.35 8.57 6.24
CA TRP A 785 -26.07 9.24 6.00
C TRP A 785 -26.19 10.27 4.89
N ILE A 786 -25.61 11.44 5.10
CA ILE A 786 -25.53 12.50 4.08
C ILE A 786 -24.04 12.71 3.77
N PHE A 787 -23.68 12.58 2.52
CA PHE A 787 -22.35 12.85 2.00
C PHE A 787 -22.30 14.25 1.41
N ASP A 788 -21.15 14.93 1.64
CA ASP A 788 -20.85 16.26 1.10
C ASP A 788 -22.00 17.27 1.31
N ILE A 789 -22.37 17.50 2.57
CA ILE A 789 -23.47 18.39 2.95
C ILE A 789 -23.33 19.78 2.31
N LEU A 790 -22.08 20.26 2.19
CA LEU A 790 -21.77 21.58 1.65
C LEU A 790 -21.76 21.61 0.11
N GLY A 791 -21.69 20.43 -0.58
CA GLY A 791 -21.60 20.34 -2.02
C GLY A 791 -20.30 20.90 -2.60
N GLN A 792 -19.21 20.80 -1.86
CA GLN A 792 -17.91 21.39 -2.21
C GLN A 792 -16.86 20.36 -2.61
N ASN A 793 -17.23 19.06 -2.69
CA ASN A 793 -16.27 18.02 -3.02
C ASN A 793 -15.63 18.27 -4.39
N THR A 794 -14.31 18.29 -4.42
CA THR A 794 -13.50 18.43 -5.64
C THR A 794 -12.14 17.73 -5.43
N SER A 795 -11.48 17.33 -6.50
CA SER A 795 -10.15 16.76 -6.46
C SER A 795 -9.20 17.61 -7.29
N ILE A 796 -8.25 18.26 -6.62
CA ILE A 796 -7.23 19.07 -7.26
C ILE A 796 -5.87 18.56 -6.81
N ASN A 797 -4.96 18.39 -7.76
CA ASN A 797 -3.59 17.95 -7.51
C ASN A 797 -2.62 18.71 -8.41
N ARG A 798 -1.45 19.04 -7.86
CA ARG A 798 -0.31 19.57 -8.59
C ARG A 798 0.80 18.54 -8.67
N SER A 799 1.35 18.35 -9.85
CA SER A 799 2.54 17.56 -10.10
C SER A 799 3.60 18.38 -10.80
N PHE A 800 4.84 17.96 -10.61
CA PHE A 800 6.01 18.63 -11.16
C PHE A 800 6.86 17.63 -11.87
N THR A 801 7.36 18.05 -13.01
CA THR A 801 8.42 17.37 -13.75
C THR A 801 9.55 18.37 -14.02
N PRO A 802 10.74 17.93 -14.38
CA PRO A 802 11.80 18.86 -14.78
C PRO A 802 11.47 19.72 -16.01
N THR A 803 10.39 19.44 -16.71
CA THR A 803 10.00 20.06 -17.98
C THR A 803 8.74 20.91 -17.91
N TYR A 804 7.88 20.68 -16.91
CA TYR A 804 6.62 21.43 -16.72
C TYR A 804 6.06 21.31 -15.32
N THR A 805 5.22 22.26 -14.95
CA THR A 805 4.29 22.19 -13.82
C THR A 805 2.90 21.83 -14.34
N GLU A 806 2.22 20.87 -13.73
CA GLU A 806 0.87 20.44 -14.11
C GLU A 806 -0.10 20.56 -12.94
N ASP A 807 -1.19 21.29 -13.16
CA ASP A 807 -2.37 21.29 -12.30
C ASP A 807 -3.47 20.43 -12.91
N ARG A 808 -4.07 19.58 -12.10
CA ARG A 808 -5.09 18.62 -12.50
C ARG A 808 -6.30 18.72 -11.61
N ARG A 809 -7.50 18.87 -12.21
CA ARG A 809 -8.79 18.79 -11.53
C ARG A 809 -9.58 17.59 -12.06
N GLN A 810 -10.23 16.86 -11.16
CA GLN A 810 -11.01 15.68 -11.52
C GLN A 810 -12.42 15.77 -10.97
N LEU A 811 -13.37 15.28 -11.74
CA LEU A 811 -14.75 15.08 -11.29
C LEU A 811 -14.79 14.08 -10.14
N VAL A 812 -15.52 14.40 -9.11
CA VAL A 812 -15.75 13.57 -7.92
C VAL A 812 -17.24 13.43 -7.65
N LEU A 813 -17.60 12.48 -6.80
CA LEU A 813 -18.99 12.25 -6.43
C LEU A 813 -19.59 13.48 -5.74
N SER A 814 -20.75 13.92 -6.22
CA SER A 814 -21.52 15.01 -5.64
C SER A 814 -22.29 14.55 -4.39
N ARG A 815 -22.97 15.50 -3.74
CA ARG A 815 -23.79 15.25 -2.55
C ARG A 815 -24.89 14.23 -2.80
N TYR A 816 -25.01 13.26 -1.89
CA TYR A 816 -26.10 12.28 -1.89
C TYR A 816 -26.52 11.90 -0.47
N LEU A 817 -27.75 11.40 -0.35
CA LEU A 817 -28.31 10.84 0.88
C LEU A 817 -28.36 9.31 0.74
N MET A 818 -28.02 8.57 1.80
CA MET A 818 -28.08 7.11 1.81
C MET A 818 -28.72 6.59 3.09
N PHE A 819 -29.70 5.72 2.97
CA PHE A 819 -30.21 4.90 4.06
C PHE A 819 -29.56 3.52 4.00
N SER A 820 -29.07 3.00 5.11
CA SER A 820 -28.45 1.69 5.17
C SER A 820 -28.88 0.87 6.37
N LEU A 821 -28.93 -0.45 6.17
CA LEU A 821 -29.13 -1.44 7.21
C LEU A 821 -27.86 -2.27 7.37
N THR A 822 -27.36 -2.39 8.58
CA THR A 822 -26.20 -3.18 8.92
C THR A 822 -26.54 -4.24 9.94
N TRP A 823 -26.24 -5.51 9.62
CA TRP A 823 -26.38 -6.62 10.56
C TRP A 823 -25.00 -7.19 10.92
N GLN A 824 -24.67 -7.19 12.21
CA GLN A 824 -23.45 -7.76 12.74
C GLN A 824 -23.68 -9.18 13.24
N LEU A 825 -22.94 -10.12 12.67
CA LEU A 825 -22.92 -11.51 13.08
C LEU A 825 -21.74 -11.73 14.04
N SER A 826 -21.99 -12.33 15.21
CA SER A 826 -20.93 -12.66 16.17
C SER A 826 -21.42 -13.81 17.04
N LYS A 827 -21.04 -15.05 16.70
CA LYS A 827 -21.37 -16.26 17.44
C LYS A 827 -20.09 -17.07 17.65
N PHE A 828 -19.62 -17.09 18.88
CA PHE A 828 -18.43 -17.82 19.29
C PHE A 828 -18.79 -18.94 20.25
N ASP A 829 -18.08 -20.06 20.19
CA ASP A 829 -18.25 -21.23 21.06
C ASP A 829 -16.95 -21.50 21.86
N PRO A 830 -16.85 -20.93 23.07
CA PRO A 830 -15.67 -21.10 23.91
C PRO A 830 -15.50 -22.56 24.40
N SER A 831 -16.55 -23.39 24.36
CA SER A 831 -16.49 -24.77 24.87
C SER A 831 -15.67 -25.71 23.97
N LYS A 832 -15.52 -25.37 22.70
CA LYS A 832 -14.69 -26.11 21.72
C LYS A 832 -13.20 -25.85 21.81
N MET A 833 -12.79 -24.92 22.65
CA MET A 833 -11.41 -24.82 23.04
C MET A 833 -11.04 -26.04 23.87
N GLY A 834 -10.23 -26.95 23.31
CA GLY A 834 -9.78 -28.17 23.95
C GLY A 834 -9.37 -27.93 25.40
N GLY A 835 -10.27 -28.14 26.29
CA GLY A 835 -10.00 -28.31 27.70
C GLY A 835 -9.22 -29.58 27.84
N GLY A 836 -7.92 -29.52 27.86
CA GLY A 836 -7.15 -30.50 28.59
C GLY A 836 -7.72 -30.46 30.01
N LYS A 837 -8.58 -31.43 30.33
CA LYS A 837 -8.94 -31.71 31.72
C LYS A 837 -7.62 -31.89 32.44
N GLN A 838 -7.11 -30.88 33.11
CA GLN A 838 -6.15 -31.07 34.17
C GLN A 838 -6.93 -31.94 35.21
N LYS A 839 -6.69 -33.24 35.16
CA LYS A 839 -6.96 -34.12 36.29
C LYS A 839 -6.16 -33.56 37.45
N TRP A 840 -6.82 -32.80 38.29
CA TRP A 840 -6.32 -32.52 39.61
C TRP A 840 -6.22 -33.87 40.32
N GLY A 841 -5.07 -34.51 40.22
CA GLY A 841 -4.72 -35.66 41.02
C GLY A 841 -4.72 -35.20 42.48
N ARG A 842 -5.67 -35.68 43.25
CA ARG A 842 -5.60 -35.65 44.71
C ARG A 842 -4.37 -36.42 45.18
N GLY A 843 -3.22 -35.75 45.14
CA GLY A 843 -2.02 -36.22 45.82
C GLY A 843 -2.17 -35.98 47.32
N ARG A 844 -2.53 -37.00 48.08
CA ARG A 844 -2.32 -37.03 49.53
C ARG A 844 -0.78 -37.09 49.77
N GLY A 845 -0.17 -35.94 49.96
CA GLY A 845 1.19 -35.81 50.42
C GLY A 845 1.19 -36.02 51.95
N ARG A 846 1.80 -37.11 52.41
CA ARG A 846 2.25 -37.20 53.81
C ARG A 846 3.43 -36.25 54.05
N PRO A 847 3.52 -35.57 55.20
CA PRO A 847 4.68 -34.80 55.55
C PRO A 847 5.89 -35.70 55.87
N PRO A 848 7.09 -35.36 55.50
CA PRO A 848 8.28 -36.06 55.97
C PRO A 848 8.59 -35.63 57.41
N GLY A 849 8.60 -36.61 58.33
CA GLY A 849 9.19 -36.47 59.65
C GLY A 849 10.69 -36.62 59.59
N ARG A 850 11.36 -35.76 60.34
CA ARG A 850 12.78 -35.69 60.77
C ARG A 850 13.85 -35.58 59.73
#